data_198a7310c78c07539152b34960567188
#
_entry.id   198a7310c78c07539152b34960567188
#
_cell.length_a   1.000
_cell.length_b   1.000
_cell.length_c   1.000
_cell.angle_alpha   90.00
_cell.angle_beta   90.00
_cell.angle_gamma   90.00
#
_symmetry.space_group_name_H-M   'P 1'
#
loop_
_entity.id
_entity.type
_entity.pdbx_description
1 polymer ?
#
loop_
_entity_poly.entity_id
_entity_poly.type
_entity_poly.pdbx_seq_one_letter_code
_entity_poly.pdbx_strand_id
1 'polypeptide(L)'
;MAGLPAIVANHIPPLGYEANRQQEIRVDVLQGWTDLLEAVMYFREQDSGLYGQVPMEKETPEGPWLKAVLPASTSPGQGSEYYFKFSLVNGSVETLPVSEAETHPFQLNPKSGAGEESADFILLSDDPSIPAKDGYILAVSWYALDDDLDNSTIQVYVNGKNVTKRVTFSDNVLVYKETDPRPGKANAYVTARTKSGRSLYSATWTTIIKASGNITALPMNLRGSANAGTNVYASSKDPDASVFGSDKDNAWASLEMYSEYKKLALNAYTYLSTLESDAAQTVNRYRFGVALPVWETYLGDYSPDFSKLTMSNKNLRGIYTSLNTGVLGLTLAHGEMLRAVKGTEYTDAGKTKYTPGTFKQEALAMRLRLGREKGFSLSFNTTRNRDIISSLDRKYIQDGEAQLAFPQDDLVIGSDARLNLPAQNMVLGMEGAFSIYNKNTLPGPVSQDALSTYLGEDADFDPSQFEDAFIINTNMQPLPLSGVLKDPFPFSAWTAYCRSLWFNNLINLSYSRVGPYYKALSAGYLQNDAAMLSLSDQFNYKQYFFITAGLTNTRDNLARHQLESNLYTSFFGQALINIPGFPYFSLAYTGNQGENERNASIDSLGVNMYNPYKRSSDQLSLGLGYAFKQLPVAPTILDLGFRTEHYYEERQEALAATRMAPTYDDNNSNVTISLISKFNSLPLKTQISFSYNRQELLVSNQDKSNLNLMLRGEYRLFKDLLQPWAEFRTTSLSGDQDSQSYDFLTLGLQATPLPDTNIATSLGWKLYSNDDQDEVNYNSVTWRLTLSQRF
;
A
#
# COMPACT_ATOMS: atom_id res chain seq x y z
N MET A 1 11.20 -0.65 -20.84
CA MET A 1 11.06 -1.56 -19.68
C MET A 1 9.68 -1.34 -19.14
N ALA A 2 8.72 -2.19 -19.49
CA ALA A 2 7.41 -2.16 -18.87
C ALA A 2 7.59 -2.56 -17.42
N GLY A 3 7.28 -1.67 -16.50
CA GLY A 3 7.42 -1.92 -15.09
C GLY A 3 6.53 -3.07 -14.66
N LEU A 4 7.09 -4.06 -13.99
CA LEU A 4 6.37 -4.89 -13.03
C LEU A 4 5.47 -3.97 -12.21
N PRO A 5 4.28 -4.43 -11.75
CA PRO A 5 3.53 -3.66 -10.77
C PRO A 5 4.53 -3.27 -9.68
N ALA A 6 4.73 -1.99 -9.51
CA ALA A 6 5.75 -1.50 -8.61
C ALA A 6 5.43 -1.91 -7.16
N ILE A 7 4.16 -2.23 -6.88
CA ILE A 7 3.68 -2.82 -5.63
C ILE A 7 2.92 -4.12 -5.91
N VAL A 8 3.26 -5.16 -5.15
CA VAL A 8 2.44 -6.35 -4.97
C VAL A 8 2.00 -6.36 -3.51
N ALA A 9 0.71 -6.21 -3.28
CA ALA A 9 0.14 -6.23 -1.94
C ALA A 9 -0.94 -7.31 -1.84
N ASN A 10 -1.05 -7.94 -0.68
CA ASN A 10 -2.08 -8.92 -0.37
C ASN A 10 -2.95 -8.41 0.77
N HIS A 11 -4.25 -8.63 0.63
CA HIS A 11 -5.23 -8.30 1.67
C HIS A 11 -6.29 -9.39 1.77
N ILE A 12 -6.54 -9.82 2.97
CA ILE A 12 -7.62 -10.76 3.30
C ILE A 12 -8.72 -9.95 3.98
N PRO A 13 -9.85 -9.67 3.29
CA PRO A 13 -10.95 -8.97 3.91
C PRO A 13 -11.46 -9.72 5.14
N PRO A 14 -11.79 -9.02 6.24
CA PRO A 14 -12.43 -9.65 7.38
C PRO A 14 -13.74 -10.33 6.96
N LEU A 15 -14.10 -11.43 7.61
CA LEU A 15 -15.33 -12.19 7.33
C LEU A 15 -16.63 -11.43 7.64
N GLY A 16 -16.51 -10.27 8.26
CA GLY A 16 -17.61 -9.39 8.60
C GLY A 16 -17.20 -8.43 9.71
N TYR A 17 -17.98 -7.36 9.92
CA TYR A 17 -17.75 -6.41 11.00
C TYR A 17 -18.93 -6.37 11.96
N GLU A 18 -18.67 -5.92 13.20
CA GLU A 18 -19.70 -5.64 14.19
C GLU A 18 -20.15 -4.19 14.04
N ALA A 19 -21.46 -3.98 13.94
CA ALA A 19 -22.01 -2.62 13.90
C ALA A 19 -21.55 -1.84 15.14
N ASN A 20 -21.31 -0.55 14.98
CA ASN A 20 -20.84 0.36 16.03
C ASN A 20 -19.45 0.06 16.63
N ARG A 21 -18.67 -0.85 16.03
CA ARG A 21 -17.26 -1.07 16.38
C ARG A 21 -16.33 -0.71 15.24
N GLN A 22 -15.16 -0.21 15.60
CA GLN A 22 -14.07 0.01 14.67
C GLN A 22 -13.48 -1.34 14.25
N GLN A 23 -13.23 -1.52 12.96
CA GLN A 23 -12.62 -2.73 12.41
C GLN A 23 -11.20 -2.44 11.96
N GLU A 24 -10.23 -3.18 12.48
CA GLU A 24 -8.86 -3.12 11.98
C GLU A 24 -8.75 -3.87 10.64
N ILE A 25 -8.20 -3.20 9.65
CA ILE A 25 -7.96 -3.71 8.29
C ILE A 25 -6.46 -3.74 8.07
N ARG A 26 -5.94 -4.87 7.59
CA ARG A 26 -4.50 -5.12 7.39
C ARG A 26 -4.20 -5.43 5.94
N VAL A 27 -3.04 -4.97 5.47
CA VAL A 27 -2.48 -5.26 4.15
C VAL A 27 -1.03 -5.68 4.29
N ASP A 28 -0.65 -6.74 3.61
CA ASP A 28 0.74 -7.20 3.49
C ASP A 28 1.32 -6.73 2.15
N VAL A 29 2.35 -5.89 2.19
CA VAL A 29 3.04 -5.41 0.99
C VAL A 29 4.18 -6.36 0.67
N LEU A 30 3.98 -7.22 -0.31
CA LEU A 30 4.88 -8.32 -0.67
C LEU A 30 6.05 -7.88 -1.52
N GLN A 31 5.85 -6.85 -2.34
CA GLN A 31 6.85 -6.26 -3.23
C GLN A 31 6.62 -4.75 -3.34
N GLY A 32 7.69 -4.00 -3.55
CA GLY A 32 7.62 -2.54 -3.74
C GLY A 32 7.50 -1.76 -2.43
N TRP A 33 7.72 -2.40 -1.28
CA TRP A 33 7.75 -1.73 0.01
C TRP A 33 8.72 -0.55 0.07
N THR A 34 9.86 -0.69 -0.63
CA THR A 34 10.92 0.32 -0.74
C THR A 34 10.50 1.55 -1.54
N ASP A 35 9.57 1.36 -2.47
CA ASP A 35 9.10 2.40 -3.37
C ASP A 35 7.78 3.01 -2.90
N LEU A 36 7.23 2.49 -1.80
CA LEU A 36 5.99 2.96 -1.22
C LEU A 36 6.20 4.27 -0.46
N LEU A 37 5.66 5.35 -1.01
CA LEU A 37 5.65 6.67 -0.39
C LEU A 37 4.52 6.79 0.63
N GLU A 38 3.32 6.38 0.26
CA GLU A 38 2.11 6.49 1.05
C GLU A 38 1.14 5.36 0.73
N ALA A 39 0.41 4.89 1.73
CA ALA A 39 -0.70 3.97 1.57
C ALA A 39 -1.95 4.54 2.25
N VAL A 40 -3.06 4.54 1.53
CA VAL A 40 -4.34 5.06 2.01
C VAL A 40 -5.44 4.03 1.77
N MET A 41 -6.22 3.75 2.80
CA MET A 41 -7.45 2.99 2.67
C MET A 41 -8.60 3.94 2.36
N TYR A 42 -9.27 3.70 1.24
CA TYR A 42 -10.50 4.36 0.85
C TYR A 42 -11.68 3.49 1.29
N PHE A 43 -12.66 4.06 1.95
CA PHE A 43 -13.81 3.31 2.45
C PHE A 43 -15.10 4.11 2.27
N ARG A 44 -16.21 3.41 2.12
CA ARG A 44 -17.56 3.98 2.12
C ARG A 44 -18.56 2.98 2.66
N GLU A 45 -19.72 3.45 3.10
CA GLU A 45 -20.86 2.56 3.29
C GLU A 45 -21.32 2.03 1.93
N GLN A 46 -21.73 0.77 1.87
CA GLN A 46 -22.25 0.16 0.65
C GLN A 46 -23.38 1.00 0.10
N ASP A 47 -23.36 1.28 -1.22
CA ASP A 47 -24.28 2.17 -1.92
C ASP A 47 -24.17 3.68 -1.53
N SER A 48 -23.09 4.09 -0.89
CA SER A 48 -22.72 5.50 -0.69
C SER A 48 -21.87 6.01 -1.87
N GLY A 49 -21.99 7.29 -2.21
CA GLY A 49 -21.32 7.83 -3.40
C GLY A 49 -19.82 8.10 -3.22
N LEU A 50 -19.36 8.58 -2.05
CA LEU A 50 -17.98 9.00 -1.83
C LEU A 50 -17.23 8.08 -0.89
N TYR A 51 -15.95 7.91 -1.20
CA TYR A 51 -15.00 7.26 -0.32
C TYR A 51 -14.43 8.25 0.70
N GLY A 52 -14.53 7.91 1.99
CA GLY A 52 -13.67 8.45 3.03
C GLY A 52 -12.26 7.87 2.89
N GLN A 53 -11.28 8.52 3.50
CA GLN A 53 -9.88 8.14 3.42
C GLN A 53 -9.31 7.93 4.82
N VAL A 54 -8.55 6.86 5.02
CA VAL A 54 -7.79 6.60 6.24
C VAL A 54 -6.35 6.28 5.84
N PRO A 55 -5.36 7.08 6.26
CA PRO A 55 -3.96 6.73 6.07
C PRO A 55 -3.65 5.39 6.74
N MET A 56 -2.91 4.54 6.05
CA MET A 56 -2.47 3.28 6.61
C MET A 56 -1.19 3.48 7.41
N GLU A 57 -1.14 2.90 8.57
CA GLU A 57 0.04 2.91 9.43
C GLU A 57 0.76 1.57 9.35
N LYS A 58 2.06 1.56 9.51
CA LYS A 58 2.83 0.32 9.68
C LYS A 58 2.39 -0.36 10.98
N GLU A 59 1.98 -1.61 10.90
CA GLU A 59 1.54 -2.35 12.09
C GLU A 59 2.67 -2.56 13.09
N THR A 60 3.85 -2.87 12.56
CA THR A 60 5.09 -2.95 13.34
C THR A 60 6.19 -2.15 12.63
N PRO A 61 7.15 -1.56 13.35
CA PRO A 61 8.28 -0.89 12.71
C PRO A 61 9.10 -1.81 11.80
N GLU A 62 8.96 -3.10 11.95
CA GLU A 62 9.87 -4.13 11.43
C GLU A 62 9.24 -5.01 10.34
N GLY A 63 7.97 -4.82 10.00
CA GLY A 63 7.26 -5.68 9.05
C GLY A 63 6.62 -4.95 7.87
N PRO A 64 6.38 -5.64 6.76
CA PRO A 64 5.75 -5.07 5.57
C PRO A 64 4.22 -4.93 5.73
N TRP A 65 3.71 -4.96 6.95
CA TRP A 65 2.29 -4.90 7.21
C TRP A 65 1.81 -3.48 7.46
N LEU A 66 0.80 -3.12 6.70
CA LEU A 66 0.06 -1.87 6.86
C LEU A 66 -1.26 -2.17 7.54
N LYS A 67 -1.68 -1.28 8.41
CA LYS A 67 -2.99 -1.33 9.04
C LYS A 67 -3.71 0.01 8.94
N ALA A 68 -5.02 -0.06 8.85
CA ALA A 68 -5.91 1.07 8.99
C ALA A 68 -7.09 0.66 9.87
N VAL A 69 -7.71 1.61 10.52
CA VAL A 69 -8.92 1.38 11.30
C VAL A 69 -10.10 1.90 10.52
N LEU A 70 -10.95 0.99 10.04
CA LEU A 70 -12.22 1.34 9.45
C LEU A 70 -13.11 1.93 10.54
N PRO A 71 -13.62 3.16 10.37
CA PRO A 71 -14.53 3.76 11.33
C PRO A 71 -15.81 2.90 11.51
N ALA A 72 -16.37 2.94 12.72
CA ALA A 72 -17.62 2.25 12.98
C ALA A 72 -18.72 2.78 12.05
N SER A 73 -19.41 1.85 11.36
CA SER A 73 -20.60 2.21 10.55
C SER A 73 -21.73 2.63 11.47
N THR A 74 -22.42 3.70 11.10
CA THR A 74 -23.59 4.18 11.86
C THR A 74 -24.90 3.65 11.33
N SER A 75 -24.87 2.93 10.21
CA SER A 75 -26.07 2.32 9.60
C SER A 75 -26.09 0.82 9.92
N PRO A 76 -26.86 0.38 10.93
CA PRO A 76 -26.97 -1.04 11.24
C PRO A 76 -27.48 -1.81 10.01
N GLY A 77 -26.77 -2.85 9.61
CA GLY A 77 -27.16 -3.73 8.50
C GLY A 77 -26.70 -3.29 7.10
N GLN A 78 -26.05 -2.15 6.94
CA GLN A 78 -25.38 -1.78 5.68
C GLN A 78 -23.93 -2.25 5.71
N GLY A 79 -23.46 -2.90 4.62
CA GLY A 79 -22.06 -3.25 4.42
C GLY A 79 -21.19 -2.03 4.19
N SER A 80 -19.88 -2.22 4.34
CA SER A 80 -18.88 -1.22 3.94
C SER A 80 -18.11 -1.71 2.73
N GLU A 81 -17.73 -0.79 1.87
CA GLU A 81 -16.86 -1.04 0.72
C GLU A 81 -15.55 -0.28 0.95
N TYR A 82 -14.42 -0.89 0.61
CA TYR A 82 -13.11 -0.26 0.76
C TYR A 82 -12.10 -0.80 -0.23
N TYR A 83 -11.10 0.02 -0.55
CA TYR A 83 -9.94 -0.36 -1.35
C TYR A 83 -8.71 0.39 -0.86
N PHE A 84 -7.55 0.00 -1.35
CA PHE A 84 -6.29 0.62 -0.99
C PHE A 84 -5.66 1.30 -2.19
N LYS A 85 -5.02 2.42 -1.94
CA LYS A 85 -4.24 3.18 -2.89
C LYS A 85 -2.83 3.34 -2.35
N PHE A 86 -1.85 2.98 -3.17
CA PHE A 86 -0.44 3.04 -2.86
C PHE A 86 0.20 4.08 -3.79
N SER A 87 0.75 5.13 -3.22
CA SER A 87 1.51 6.15 -3.95
C SER A 87 2.99 5.81 -3.88
N LEU A 88 3.68 5.83 -4.99
CA LEU A 88 5.08 5.43 -5.12
C LEU A 88 5.99 6.63 -5.26
N VAL A 89 7.26 6.45 -4.90
CA VAL A 89 8.30 7.49 -5.00
C VAL A 89 8.47 7.99 -6.45
N ASN A 90 8.23 7.14 -7.44
CA ASN A 90 8.30 7.50 -8.86
C ASN A 90 7.06 8.27 -9.37
N GLY A 91 6.10 8.57 -8.49
CA GLY A 91 4.86 9.26 -8.82
C GLY A 91 3.76 8.35 -9.38
N SER A 92 4.02 7.04 -9.58
CA SER A 92 2.96 6.12 -9.97
C SER A 92 2.04 5.81 -8.80
N VAL A 93 0.81 5.46 -9.12
CA VAL A 93 -0.22 5.10 -8.16
C VAL A 93 -0.77 3.74 -8.51
N GLU A 94 -0.77 2.84 -7.53
CA GLU A 94 -1.33 1.50 -7.66
C GLU A 94 -2.46 1.28 -6.68
N THR A 95 -3.36 0.38 -6.98
CA THR A 95 -4.53 0.08 -6.14
C THR A 95 -4.64 -1.40 -5.84
N LEU A 96 -5.28 -1.70 -4.72
CA LEU A 96 -5.69 -3.06 -4.37
C LEU A 96 -7.18 -3.03 -3.99
N PRO A 97 -8.07 -3.73 -4.72
CA PRO A 97 -7.80 -4.63 -5.84
C PRO A 97 -7.04 -4.00 -7.00
N VAL A 98 -6.20 -4.80 -7.66
CA VAL A 98 -5.44 -4.36 -8.84
C VAL A 98 -6.42 -4.08 -9.96
N SER A 99 -6.35 -2.91 -10.54
CA SER A 99 -7.28 -2.34 -11.52
C SER A 99 -8.72 -2.16 -11.01
N GLU A 100 -9.27 -0.98 -11.26
CA GLU A 100 -10.67 -0.62 -10.99
C GLU A 100 -11.10 -0.75 -9.51
N ALA A 101 -10.19 -0.50 -8.58
CA ALA A 101 -10.49 -0.60 -7.15
C ALA A 101 -11.70 0.21 -6.69
N GLU A 102 -11.97 1.35 -7.33
CA GLU A 102 -13.13 2.20 -7.02
C GLU A 102 -14.46 1.58 -7.43
N THR A 103 -14.45 0.77 -8.49
CA THR A 103 -15.66 0.12 -9.03
C THR A 103 -15.82 -1.30 -8.50
N HIS A 104 -14.73 -1.94 -8.07
CA HIS A 104 -14.68 -3.28 -7.49
C HIS A 104 -13.95 -3.31 -6.16
N PRO A 105 -14.42 -2.53 -5.16
CA PRO A 105 -13.81 -2.51 -3.84
C PRO A 105 -14.00 -3.85 -3.13
N PHE A 106 -13.21 -4.08 -2.12
CA PHE A 106 -13.48 -5.13 -1.14
C PHE A 106 -14.81 -4.83 -0.44
N GLN A 107 -15.59 -5.87 -0.18
CA GLN A 107 -16.85 -5.75 0.54
C GLN A 107 -16.69 -6.30 1.95
N LEU A 108 -17.14 -5.54 2.92
CA LEU A 108 -17.22 -5.93 4.31
C LEU A 108 -18.69 -5.92 4.72
N ASN A 109 -19.27 -7.10 4.76
CA ASN A 109 -20.67 -7.24 5.13
C ASN A 109 -20.79 -7.22 6.66
N PRO A 110 -21.87 -6.63 7.21
CA PRO A 110 -22.17 -6.78 8.62
C PRO A 110 -22.28 -8.26 8.93
N LYS A 111 -21.75 -8.70 10.05
CA LYS A 111 -22.05 -10.02 10.57
C LYS A 111 -23.58 -10.10 10.69
N SER A 112 -24.19 -11.03 9.98
CA SER A 112 -25.63 -11.23 10.02
C SER A 112 -26.03 -11.46 11.47
N GLY A 113 -26.64 -10.47 12.11
CA GLY A 113 -26.95 -10.51 13.53
C GLY A 113 -26.70 -9.21 14.30
N ALA A 114 -26.21 -8.17 13.66
CA ALA A 114 -26.16 -6.82 14.24
C ALA A 114 -27.48 -6.02 14.04
N GLY A 115 -28.61 -6.66 14.12
CA GLY A 115 -29.76 -6.04 14.76
C GLY A 115 -29.48 -6.16 16.25
N GLU A 116 -29.77 -5.15 17.06
CA GLU A 116 -29.57 -5.11 18.50
C GLU A 116 -29.44 -6.50 19.06
N GLU A 117 -28.26 -6.84 19.70
CA GLU A 117 -28.23 -8.01 20.57
C GLU A 117 -29.49 -7.87 21.43
N SER A 118 -30.59 -8.45 20.99
CA SER A 118 -31.71 -8.55 21.86
C SER A 118 -31.23 -9.55 22.90
N ALA A 119 -30.96 -9.09 24.10
CA ALA A 119 -30.71 -9.91 25.27
C ALA A 119 -31.84 -10.94 25.46
N ASP A 120 -32.79 -10.97 24.55
CA ASP A 120 -34.00 -11.78 24.52
C ASP A 120 -33.76 -13.27 24.32
N PHE A 121 -32.69 -13.65 23.55
CA PHE A 121 -32.32 -15.04 23.30
C PHE A 121 -30.89 -15.31 23.71
N ILE A 122 -30.69 -16.24 24.65
CA ILE A 122 -29.38 -16.63 25.18
C ILE A 122 -29.04 -18.04 24.68
N LEU A 123 -27.91 -18.17 23.98
CA LEU A 123 -27.36 -19.46 23.58
C LEU A 123 -26.80 -20.18 24.82
N LEU A 124 -27.33 -21.35 25.14
CA LEU A 124 -26.86 -22.20 26.27
C LEU A 124 -25.83 -23.25 25.81
N SER A 125 -25.81 -23.59 24.51
CA SER A 125 -24.86 -24.55 23.91
C SER A 125 -23.74 -23.76 23.24
N ASP A 126 -22.81 -23.20 24.01
CA ASP A 126 -21.77 -22.24 23.55
C ASP A 126 -20.45 -22.93 23.11
N ASP A 127 -20.54 -24.17 22.59
CA ASP A 127 -19.36 -24.83 22.06
C ASP A 127 -19.06 -24.32 20.63
N PRO A 128 -17.95 -23.59 20.39
CA PRO A 128 -17.61 -23.04 19.09
C PRO A 128 -17.27 -24.12 18.06
N SER A 129 -16.90 -25.33 18.53
CA SER A 129 -16.66 -26.49 17.67
C SER A 129 -16.89 -27.82 18.36
N ILE A 130 -17.56 -28.73 17.66
CA ILE A 130 -17.90 -30.09 18.16
C ILE A 130 -17.48 -31.15 17.15
N PRO A 131 -17.06 -32.34 17.56
CA PRO A 131 -16.92 -33.51 16.69
C PRO A 131 -18.28 -33.98 16.18
N ALA A 132 -18.40 -34.37 14.90
CA ALA A 132 -19.67 -34.87 14.34
C ALA A 132 -20.22 -36.10 15.10
N LYS A 133 -19.35 -36.94 15.64
CA LYS A 133 -19.73 -38.11 16.46
C LYS A 133 -20.50 -37.77 17.74
N ASP A 134 -20.31 -36.53 18.27
CA ASP A 134 -20.94 -36.12 19.53
C ASP A 134 -22.35 -35.56 19.29
N GLY A 135 -22.71 -35.36 18.00
CA GLY A 135 -23.96 -34.76 17.58
C GLY A 135 -23.94 -33.25 17.73
N TYR A 136 -24.89 -32.56 17.08
CA TYR A 136 -25.07 -31.12 17.22
C TYR A 136 -26.25 -30.81 18.12
N ILE A 137 -26.04 -29.99 19.14
CA ILE A 137 -27.07 -29.54 20.08
C ILE A 137 -27.13 -27.99 19.99
N LEU A 138 -28.33 -27.47 19.72
CA LEU A 138 -28.65 -26.07 19.86
C LEU A 138 -29.63 -25.91 21.02
N ALA A 139 -29.19 -25.32 22.11
CA ALA A 139 -30.01 -25.01 23.28
C ALA A 139 -30.07 -23.46 23.42
N VAL A 140 -31.28 -22.91 23.45
CA VAL A 140 -31.51 -21.47 23.53
C VAL A 140 -32.54 -21.15 24.60
N SER A 141 -32.25 -20.15 25.42
CA SER A 141 -33.15 -19.68 26.47
C SER A 141 -33.64 -18.26 26.17
N TRP A 142 -34.87 -17.93 26.55
CA TRP A 142 -35.43 -16.58 26.55
C TRP A 142 -35.90 -16.13 27.94
N TYR A 143 -35.26 -16.66 28.95
CA TYR A 143 -35.59 -16.39 30.36
C TYR A 143 -35.43 -14.89 30.72
N ALA A 144 -34.58 -14.18 30.02
CA ALA A 144 -34.31 -12.74 30.27
C ALA A 144 -35.28 -11.82 29.54
N LEU A 145 -36.28 -12.36 28.82
CA LEU A 145 -37.24 -11.53 28.08
C LEU A 145 -38.23 -10.87 29.04
N ASP A 146 -38.36 -9.56 29.00
CA ASP A 146 -39.28 -8.77 29.83
C ASP A 146 -40.76 -8.88 29.41
N ASP A 147 -41.03 -9.40 28.19
CA ASP A 147 -42.39 -9.56 27.63
C ASP A 147 -42.68 -11.04 27.36
N ASP A 148 -43.90 -11.46 27.59
CA ASP A 148 -44.34 -12.86 27.34
C ASP A 148 -44.20 -13.27 25.88
N LEU A 149 -43.45 -14.32 25.60
CA LEU A 149 -43.30 -14.89 24.28
C LEU A 149 -44.55 -15.70 23.86
N ASP A 150 -45.00 -15.55 22.62
CA ASP A 150 -45.97 -16.45 22.02
C ASP A 150 -45.21 -17.69 21.47
N ASN A 151 -45.19 -18.77 22.28
CA ASN A 151 -44.46 -20.00 21.93
C ASN A 151 -44.92 -20.63 20.60
N SER A 152 -46.14 -20.33 20.14
CA SER A 152 -46.67 -20.85 18.87
C SER A 152 -46.00 -20.19 17.64
N THR A 153 -45.38 -19.05 17.82
CA THR A 153 -44.70 -18.29 16.77
C THR A 153 -43.21 -18.58 16.68
N ILE A 154 -42.64 -19.34 17.60
CA ILE A 154 -41.20 -19.66 17.60
C ILE A 154 -40.86 -20.49 16.36
N GLN A 155 -39.89 -20.04 15.63
CA GLN A 155 -39.28 -20.75 14.50
C GLN A 155 -37.77 -20.84 14.67
N VAL A 156 -37.23 -22.06 14.48
CA VAL A 156 -35.81 -22.35 14.59
C VAL A 156 -35.26 -22.74 13.23
N TYR A 157 -34.17 -22.13 12.88
CA TYR A 157 -33.49 -22.38 11.60
C TYR A 157 -32.07 -22.87 11.86
N VAL A 158 -31.67 -23.91 11.13
CA VAL A 158 -30.30 -24.44 11.10
C VAL A 158 -29.86 -24.56 9.63
N ASN A 159 -28.77 -23.89 9.25
CA ASN A 159 -28.30 -23.83 7.88
C ASN A 159 -29.40 -23.39 6.86
N GLY A 160 -30.24 -22.43 7.26
CA GLY A 160 -31.34 -21.92 6.47
C GLY A 160 -32.56 -22.82 6.37
N LYS A 161 -32.54 -24.00 6.99
CA LYS A 161 -33.71 -24.93 7.05
C LYS A 161 -34.50 -24.71 8.32
N ASN A 162 -35.82 -24.64 8.20
CA ASN A 162 -36.70 -24.57 9.35
C ASN A 162 -36.76 -25.96 10.01
N VAL A 163 -36.25 -26.06 11.24
CA VAL A 163 -36.16 -27.30 12.05
C VAL A 163 -37.13 -27.28 13.25
N THR A 164 -38.03 -26.31 13.33
CA THR A 164 -38.95 -26.12 14.49
C THR A 164 -39.71 -27.37 14.90
N LYS A 165 -40.12 -28.22 13.94
CA LYS A 165 -40.80 -29.45 14.20
C LYS A 165 -39.96 -30.54 14.95
N ARG A 166 -38.63 -30.33 14.99
CA ARG A 166 -37.65 -31.23 15.63
C ARG A 166 -37.14 -30.67 16.95
N VAL A 167 -37.65 -29.51 17.36
CA VAL A 167 -37.26 -28.81 18.60
C VAL A 167 -38.11 -29.31 19.75
N THR A 168 -37.46 -29.55 20.87
CA THR A 168 -38.15 -29.81 22.14
C THR A 168 -38.21 -28.52 22.95
N PHE A 169 -39.38 -28.18 23.44
CA PHE A 169 -39.61 -26.99 24.27
C PHE A 169 -39.79 -27.39 25.72
N SER A 170 -39.17 -26.69 26.65
CA SER A 170 -39.32 -26.85 28.10
C SER A 170 -39.25 -25.47 28.74
N ASP A 171 -40.36 -25.00 29.33
CA ASP A 171 -40.53 -23.69 29.94
C ASP A 171 -39.97 -22.57 29.02
N ASN A 172 -38.90 -21.91 29.41
CA ASN A 172 -38.29 -20.82 28.67
C ASN A 172 -37.02 -21.26 27.89
N VAL A 173 -36.93 -22.55 27.52
CA VAL A 173 -35.78 -23.13 26.80
C VAL A 173 -36.27 -23.98 25.63
N LEU A 174 -35.61 -23.85 24.50
CA LEU A 174 -35.71 -24.77 23.37
C LEU A 174 -34.44 -25.58 23.18
N VAL A 175 -34.57 -26.83 22.75
CA VAL A 175 -33.44 -27.70 22.45
C VAL A 175 -33.69 -28.40 21.11
N TYR A 176 -32.76 -28.20 20.16
CA TYR A 176 -32.67 -28.95 18.93
C TYR A 176 -31.46 -29.88 18.99
N LYS A 177 -31.64 -31.14 18.58
CA LYS A 177 -30.56 -32.12 18.54
C LYS A 177 -30.50 -32.81 17.18
N GLU A 178 -29.30 -32.90 16.62
CA GLU A 178 -28.97 -33.67 15.42
C GLU A 178 -27.87 -34.68 15.77
N THR A 179 -28.18 -35.95 15.61
CA THR A 179 -27.31 -37.07 16.05
C THR A 179 -26.20 -37.40 15.05
N ASP A 180 -26.37 -37.05 13.77
CA ASP A 180 -25.39 -37.28 12.69
C ASP A 180 -25.26 -36.02 11.84
N PRO A 181 -24.71 -34.96 12.42
CA PRO A 181 -24.55 -33.69 11.70
C PRO A 181 -23.45 -33.84 10.66
N ARG A 182 -23.67 -33.25 9.48
CA ARG A 182 -22.64 -33.18 8.43
C ARG A 182 -21.50 -32.26 8.89
N PRO A 183 -20.21 -32.65 8.67
CA PRO A 183 -19.09 -31.77 8.93
C PRO A 183 -19.23 -30.46 8.17
N GLY A 184 -18.86 -29.37 8.81
CA GLY A 184 -18.96 -28.02 8.26
C GLY A 184 -19.45 -26.99 9.29
N LYS A 185 -19.84 -25.80 8.84
CA LYS A 185 -20.43 -24.78 9.70
C LYS A 185 -21.92 -25.05 9.87
N ALA A 186 -22.39 -25.09 11.13
CA ALA A 186 -23.81 -25.06 11.47
C ALA A 186 -24.18 -23.62 11.91
N ASN A 187 -24.96 -22.93 11.10
CA ASN A 187 -25.48 -21.59 11.42
C ASN A 187 -26.92 -21.73 11.90
N ALA A 188 -27.18 -21.27 13.12
CA ALA A 188 -28.52 -21.39 13.73
C ALA A 188 -29.01 -20.00 14.18
N TYR A 189 -30.32 -19.74 14.01
CA TYR A 189 -31.01 -18.61 14.58
C TYR A 189 -32.48 -18.92 14.91
N VAL A 190 -33.05 -18.12 15.78
CA VAL A 190 -34.43 -18.24 16.25
C VAL A 190 -35.22 -16.99 15.95
N THR A 191 -36.44 -17.12 15.49
CA THR A 191 -37.40 -16.03 15.34
C THR A 191 -38.66 -16.31 16.15
N ALA A 192 -39.29 -15.28 16.71
CA ALA A 192 -40.54 -15.42 17.47
C ALA A 192 -41.30 -14.09 17.50
N ARG A 193 -42.49 -14.10 18.11
CA ARG A 193 -43.23 -12.89 18.47
C ARG A 193 -43.63 -12.93 19.93
N THR A 194 -43.67 -11.75 20.54
CA THR A 194 -44.24 -11.59 21.86
C THR A 194 -45.79 -11.59 21.78
N LYS A 195 -46.45 -11.86 22.90
CA LYS A 195 -47.93 -11.72 22.97
C LYS A 195 -48.42 -10.30 22.67
N SER A 196 -47.56 -9.29 22.89
CA SER A 196 -47.81 -7.90 22.50
C SER A 196 -47.66 -7.64 20.98
N GLY A 197 -47.18 -8.61 20.21
CA GLY A 197 -47.00 -8.53 18.73
C GLY A 197 -45.63 -8.05 18.26
N ARG A 198 -44.66 -7.83 19.15
CA ARG A 198 -43.28 -7.45 18.79
C ARG A 198 -42.57 -8.65 18.16
N SER A 199 -41.98 -8.49 17.00
CA SER A 199 -41.15 -9.52 16.35
C SER A 199 -39.76 -9.54 16.95
N LEU A 200 -39.26 -10.74 17.29
CA LEU A 200 -37.97 -10.99 17.90
C LEU A 200 -37.12 -11.87 16.98
N TYR A 201 -35.83 -11.58 16.94
CA TYR A 201 -34.82 -12.30 16.16
C TYR A 201 -33.60 -12.53 17.05
N SER A 202 -33.10 -13.76 17.12
CA SER A 202 -31.83 -14.03 17.78
C SER A 202 -30.65 -13.64 16.91
N ALA A 203 -29.49 -13.51 17.52
CA ALA A 203 -28.22 -13.56 16.79
C ALA A 203 -28.10 -14.87 15.99
N THR A 204 -27.29 -14.86 14.93
CA THR A 204 -26.94 -16.10 14.25
C THR A 204 -25.73 -16.72 14.94
N TRP A 205 -25.93 -17.88 15.56
CA TRP A 205 -24.88 -18.64 16.22
C TRP A 205 -24.24 -19.62 15.25
N THR A 206 -22.91 -19.67 15.24
CA THR A 206 -22.14 -20.55 14.36
C THR A 206 -21.34 -21.54 15.16
N THR A 207 -21.58 -22.85 14.94
CA THR A 207 -20.81 -23.94 15.49
C THR A 207 -20.09 -24.71 14.38
N ILE A 208 -18.81 -25.02 14.56
CA ILE A 208 -18.02 -25.82 13.59
C ILE A 208 -18.16 -27.30 13.94
N ILE A 209 -18.76 -28.07 13.03
CA ILE A 209 -18.87 -29.54 13.16
C ILE A 209 -17.66 -30.17 12.46
N LYS A 210 -16.76 -30.78 13.25
CA LYS A 210 -15.55 -31.44 12.74
C LYS A 210 -15.87 -32.88 12.29
N ALA A 211 -15.27 -33.30 11.15
CA ALA A 211 -15.41 -34.68 10.68
C ALA A 211 -14.87 -35.68 11.70
N SER A 212 -15.62 -36.75 11.93
CA SER A 212 -15.20 -37.89 12.80
C SER A 212 -14.29 -38.84 12.01
N GLY A 213 -13.11 -38.42 11.67
CA GLY A 213 -12.08 -39.27 11.06
C GLY A 213 -10.84 -39.31 11.96
N ASN A 214 -10.20 -40.47 12.10
CA ASN A 214 -8.95 -40.68 12.85
C ASN A 214 -7.71 -40.02 12.18
N ILE A 215 -7.87 -38.84 11.67
CA ILE A 215 -6.73 -37.96 11.48
C ILE A 215 -6.60 -37.26 12.83
N THR A 216 -5.55 -37.57 13.57
CA THR A 216 -5.08 -36.72 14.66
C THR A 216 -4.89 -35.33 14.07
N ALA A 217 -5.98 -34.54 14.08
CA ALA A 217 -5.90 -33.16 13.70
C ALA A 217 -4.84 -32.54 14.63
N LEU A 218 -3.74 -32.10 14.08
CA LEU A 218 -2.79 -31.29 14.84
C LEU A 218 -3.65 -30.23 15.52
N PRO A 219 -3.49 -29.99 16.82
CA PRO A 219 -4.34 -29.05 17.57
C PRO A 219 -3.96 -27.58 17.20
N MET A 220 -3.67 -27.32 15.94
CA MET A 220 -3.24 -26.07 15.37
C MET A 220 -4.36 -25.55 14.48
N ASN A 221 -4.85 -24.37 14.78
CA ASN A 221 -5.79 -23.67 13.93
C ASN A 221 -5.05 -23.17 12.68
N LEU A 222 -5.04 -23.97 11.62
CA LEU A 222 -4.48 -23.56 10.33
C LEU A 222 -5.48 -22.69 9.59
N ARG A 223 -5.06 -21.53 9.18
CA ARG A 223 -5.79 -20.59 8.31
C ARG A 223 -4.85 -20.03 7.28
N GLY A 224 -5.38 -19.66 6.13
CA GLY A 224 -4.53 -19.10 5.09
C GLY A 224 -5.30 -18.81 3.82
N SER A 225 -4.54 -18.45 2.80
CA SER A 225 -5.05 -18.25 1.44
C SER A 225 -4.10 -18.82 0.41
N ALA A 226 -4.66 -19.41 -0.64
CA ALA A 226 -3.94 -19.80 -1.84
C ALA A 226 -4.52 -18.99 -3.02
N ASN A 227 -3.66 -18.29 -3.74
CA ASN A 227 -4.07 -17.51 -4.89
C ASN A 227 -3.22 -17.90 -6.09
N ALA A 228 -3.82 -17.91 -7.27
CA ALA A 228 -3.11 -18.12 -8.53
C ALA A 228 -3.76 -17.26 -9.61
N GLY A 229 -2.96 -16.85 -10.57
CA GLY A 229 -3.49 -16.09 -11.70
C GLY A 229 -2.61 -16.20 -12.93
N THR A 230 -3.21 -15.90 -14.06
CA THR A 230 -2.50 -15.78 -15.33
C THR A 230 -3.08 -14.62 -16.12
N ASN A 231 -2.20 -13.97 -16.88
CA ASN A 231 -2.52 -12.95 -17.85
C ASN A 231 -1.89 -13.37 -19.17
N VAL A 232 -2.70 -13.47 -20.23
CA VAL A 232 -2.25 -13.81 -21.58
C VAL A 232 -2.62 -12.67 -22.50
N TYR A 233 -1.65 -12.19 -23.25
CA TYR A 233 -1.77 -11.03 -24.11
C TYR A 233 -1.42 -11.41 -25.55
N ALA A 234 -2.26 -10.95 -26.50
CA ALA A 234 -1.98 -11.06 -27.92
C ALA A 234 -2.31 -9.75 -28.64
N SER A 235 -1.45 -9.30 -29.53
CA SER A 235 -1.64 -8.08 -30.31
C SER A 235 -1.40 -8.34 -31.79
N SER A 236 -2.11 -7.61 -32.64
CA SER A 236 -1.93 -7.69 -34.12
C SER A 236 -0.62 -7.04 -34.58
N LYS A 237 -0.07 -6.14 -33.80
CA LYS A 237 1.25 -5.54 -34.00
C LYS A 237 1.98 -5.62 -32.67
N ASP A 238 3.32 -5.81 -32.71
CA ASP A 238 4.14 -5.68 -31.54
C ASP A 238 4.24 -4.17 -31.27
N PRO A 239 3.48 -3.61 -30.30
CA PRO A 239 3.54 -2.18 -30.04
C PRO A 239 4.97 -1.88 -29.64
N ASP A 240 5.58 -0.86 -30.26
CA ASP A 240 6.90 -0.40 -29.89
C ASP A 240 6.90 -0.23 -28.36
N ALA A 241 7.70 -1.05 -27.67
CA ALA A 241 7.66 -1.23 -26.22
C ALA A 241 7.91 0.08 -25.42
N SER A 242 8.26 1.14 -26.13
CA SER A 242 8.50 2.48 -25.60
C SER A 242 7.24 3.29 -25.33
N VAL A 243 6.10 3.01 -25.98
CA VAL A 243 4.90 3.88 -25.92
C VAL A 243 3.82 3.33 -24.99
N PHE A 244 3.65 2.02 -24.92
CA PHE A 244 2.64 1.38 -24.06
C PHE A 244 3.28 0.14 -23.46
N GLY A 245 3.56 0.14 -22.19
CA GLY A 245 4.18 -0.98 -21.52
C GLY A 245 3.71 -2.33 -22.07
N SER A 246 4.63 -3.17 -22.52
CA SER A 246 4.31 -4.47 -23.08
C SER A 246 3.62 -5.31 -22.02
N ASP A 247 2.32 -5.57 -22.17
CA ASP A 247 1.64 -6.61 -21.41
C ASP A 247 2.34 -7.92 -21.76
N LYS A 248 3.10 -8.48 -20.84
CA LYS A 248 3.76 -9.78 -21.04
C LYS A 248 2.87 -10.87 -20.48
N ASP A 249 2.87 -12.00 -21.18
CA ASP A 249 2.28 -13.22 -20.62
C ASP A 249 2.93 -13.51 -19.27
N ASN A 250 2.11 -13.65 -18.24
CA ASN A 250 2.59 -14.04 -16.94
C ASN A 250 1.62 -15.01 -16.25
N ALA A 251 2.19 -15.84 -15.41
CA ALA A 251 1.44 -16.63 -14.43
C ALA A 251 2.10 -16.50 -13.08
N TRP A 252 1.30 -16.50 -12.02
CA TRP A 252 1.78 -16.42 -10.67
C TRP A 252 0.95 -17.27 -9.72
N ALA A 253 1.54 -17.66 -8.61
CA ALA A 253 0.87 -18.33 -7.52
C ALA A 253 1.40 -17.82 -6.18
N SER A 254 0.53 -17.67 -5.19
CA SER A 254 0.89 -17.36 -3.81
C SER A 254 0.19 -18.28 -2.84
N LEU A 255 0.87 -18.58 -1.75
CA LEU A 255 0.35 -19.34 -0.63
C LEU A 255 0.76 -18.63 0.66
N GLU A 256 -0.23 -18.29 1.46
CA GLU A 256 -0.02 -17.76 2.80
C GLU A 256 -0.69 -18.70 3.81
N MET A 257 0.05 -19.06 4.85
CA MET A 257 -0.42 -19.93 5.92
C MET A 257 -0.08 -19.32 7.27
N TYR A 258 -1.01 -19.35 8.16
CA TYR A 258 -0.85 -18.98 9.55
C TYR A 258 -1.41 -20.07 10.44
N SER A 259 -0.68 -20.41 11.47
CA SER A 259 -1.12 -21.40 12.45
C SER A 259 -0.71 -20.98 13.85
N GLU A 260 -1.59 -21.16 14.80
CA GLU A 260 -1.36 -20.83 16.19
C GLU A 260 -1.65 -22.04 17.07
N TYR A 261 -0.70 -22.37 17.94
CA TYR A 261 -0.84 -23.38 18.96
C TYR A 261 -0.39 -22.83 20.32
N LYS A 262 -1.33 -22.59 21.22
CA LYS A 262 -1.07 -21.91 22.51
C LYS A 262 -0.42 -20.54 22.29
N LYS A 263 0.88 -20.44 22.61
CA LYS A 263 1.67 -19.21 22.47
C LYS A 263 2.64 -19.24 21.29
N LEU A 264 2.67 -20.33 20.53
CA LEU A 264 3.50 -20.49 19.35
C LEU A 264 2.68 -20.13 18.12
N ALA A 265 3.13 -19.14 17.36
CA ALA A 265 2.59 -18.81 16.05
C ALA A 265 3.58 -19.22 14.96
N LEU A 266 3.07 -19.82 13.90
CA LEU A 266 3.82 -20.19 12.71
C LEU A 266 3.21 -19.45 11.52
N ASN A 267 4.02 -18.89 10.67
CA ASN A 267 3.58 -18.34 9.40
C ASN A 267 4.48 -18.82 8.26
N ALA A 268 3.90 -19.00 7.10
CA ALA A 268 4.64 -19.30 5.89
C ALA A 268 4.00 -18.53 4.73
N TYR A 269 4.84 -17.98 3.88
CA TYR A 269 4.44 -17.24 2.71
C TYR A 269 5.31 -17.64 1.51
N THR A 270 4.68 -17.82 0.36
CA THR A 270 5.37 -18.07 -0.91
C THR A 270 4.65 -17.32 -2.02
N TYR A 271 5.41 -16.66 -2.88
CA TYR A 271 4.97 -16.07 -4.13
C TYR A 271 5.90 -16.52 -5.24
N LEU A 272 5.34 -17.06 -6.31
CA LEU A 272 6.06 -17.54 -7.48
C LEU A 272 5.48 -16.88 -8.73
N SER A 273 6.35 -16.48 -9.66
CA SER A 273 5.95 -15.84 -10.91
C SER A 273 6.82 -16.33 -12.06
N THR A 274 6.22 -16.48 -13.23
CA THR A 274 6.94 -16.76 -14.49
C THR A 274 7.80 -15.58 -14.96
N LEU A 275 7.64 -14.40 -14.35
CA LEU A 275 8.48 -13.23 -14.61
C LEU A 275 9.82 -13.29 -13.88
N GLU A 276 10.07 -14.30 -13.04
CA GLU A 276 11.38 -14.51 -12.44
C GLU A 276 12.43 -14.70 -13.52
N SER A 277 13.49 -13.93 -13.47
CA SER A 277 14.56 -13.93 -14.46
C SER A 277 15.90 -13.60 -13.82
N ASP A 278 16.96 -14.30 -14.17
CA ASP A 278 18.32 -14.02 -13.70
C ASP A 278 18.87 -12.66 -14.21
N ALA A 279 18.22 -12.08 -15.21
CA ALA A 279 18.56 -10.78 -15.76
C ALA A 279 17.92 -9.58 -15.03
N ALA A 280 17.14 -9.83 -13.95
CA ALA A 280 16.46 -8.81 -13.17
C ALA A 280 16.56 -9.09 -11.67
N GLN A 281 16.17 -8.18 -10.82
CA GLN A 281 16.03 -8.42 -9.38
C GLN A 281 14.94 -9.45 -9.11
N THR A 282 15.01 -10.11 -7.96
CA THR A 282 14.17 -11.24 -7.57
C THR A 282 12.69 -10.85 -7.50
N VAL A 283 11.83 -11.59 -8.20
CA VAL A 283 10.37 -11.48 -8.17
C VAL A 283 9.76 -12.48 -7.20
N ASN A 284 10.26 -13.73 -7.23
CA ASN A 284 9.80 -14.79 -6.34
C ASN A 284 10.11 -14.47 -4.88
N ARG A 285 9.18 -14.76 -3.98
CA ARG A 285 9.30 -14.51 -2.55
C ARG A 285 8.96 -15.75 -1.76
N TYR A 286 9.63 -15.94 -0.62
CA TYR A 286 9.29 -16.97 0.35
C TYR A 286 9.71 -16.54 1.75
N ARG A 287 8.87 -16.80 2.72
CA ARG A 287 9.12 -16.50 4.12
C ARG A 287 8.58 -17.63 4.99
N PHE A 288 9.34 -18.00 5.99
CA PHE A 288 8.88 -18.86 7.07
C PHE A 288 9.17 -18.16 8.40
N GLY A 289 8.15 -18.08 9.25
CA GLY A 289 8.21 -17.37 10.52
C GLY A 289 7.75 -18.22 11.69
N VAL A 290 8.44 -18.04 12.81
CA VAL A 290 8.11 -18.62 14.12
C VAL A 290 8.07 -17.48 15.13
N ALA A 291 6.95 -17.36 15.85
CA ALA A 291 6.79 -16.35 16.89
C ALA A 291 6.32 -16.93 18.21
N LEU A 292 6.91 -16.45 19.29
CA LEU A 292 6.53 -16.64 20.70
C LEU A 292 6.27 -15.24 21.30
N PRO A 293 5.62 -15.13 22.46
CA PRO A 293 5.27 -13.81 23.04
C PRO A 293 6.41 -12.81 23.19
N VAL A 294 7.64 -13.29 23.29
CA VAL A 294 8.82 -12.45 23.52
C VAL A 294 9.89 -12.62 22.46
N TRP A 295 9.70 -13.52 21.52
CA TRP A 295 10.72 -13.83 20.51
C TRP A 295 10.07 -14.22 19.18
N GLU A 296 10.60 -13.69 18.09
CA GLU A 296 10.21 -14.04 16.74
C GLU A 296 11.42 -14.21 15.83
N THR A 297 11.28 -15.07 14.84
CA THR A 297 12.32 -15.28 13.82
C THR A 297 11.66 -15.55 12.48
N TYR A 298 12.20 -14.93 11.44
CA TYR A 298 11.81 -15.15 10.04
C TYR A 298 13.01 -15.61 9.24
N LEU A 299 12.78 -16.55 8.34
CA LEU A 299 13.72 -17.04 7.34
C LEU A 299 13.15 -16.76 5.96
N GLY A 300 13.97 -16.26 5.04
CA GLY A 300 13.60 -15.91 3.69
C GLY A 300 13.40 -14.41 3.50
N ASP A 301 12.34 -14.01 2.79
CA ASP A 301 12.09 -12.59 2.47
C ASP A 301 11.36 -11.88 3.60
N TYR A 302 11.92 -10.77 4.06
CA TYR A 302 11.32 -9.89 5.07
C TYR A 302 11.83 -8.46 4.88
N SER A 303 11.08 -7.49 5.41
CA SER A 303 11.44 -6.07 5.32
C SER A 303 11.58 -5.49 6.72
N PRO A 304 12.79 -5.46 7.30
CA PRO A 304 13.02 -4.85 8.60
C PRO A 304 12.80 -3.34 8.51
N ASP A 305 12.19 -2.77 9.54
CA ASP A 305 11.99 -1.33 9.66
C ASP A 305 12.51 -0.87 11.02
N PHE A 306 13.77 -0.45 11.07
CA PHE A 306 14.41 -0.01 12.29
C PHE A 306 14.18 1.47 12.54
N SER A 307 14.46 2.27 11.52
CA SER A 307 14.26 3.70 11.54
C SER A 307 14.27 4.24 10.10
N LYS A 308 13.58 5.35 9.84
CA LYS A 308 13.55 5.98 8.51
C LYS A 308 14.94 6.37 8.01
N LEU A 309 15.87 6.64 8.91
CA LEU A 309 17.21 7.09 8.56
C LEU A 309 18.19 5.92 8.39
N THR A 310 18.01 4.77 9.06
CA THR A 310 18.98 3.69 9.05
C THR A 310 18.56 2.53 8.14
N MET A 311 17.45 1.88 8.45
CA MET A 311 16.92 0.76 7.67
C MET A 311 15.41 0.82 7.61
N SER A 312 14.89 1.10 6.43
CA SER A 312 13.46 1.15 6.17
C SER A 312 13.18 0.94 4.69
N ASN A 313 12.01 0.37 4.38
CA ASN A 313 11.56 0.17 3.01
C ASN A 313 12.53 -0.63 2.13
N LYS A 314 13.27 -1.58 2.71
CA LYS A 314 14.16 -2.50 1.99
C LYS A 314 13.80 -3.93 2.32
N ASN A 315 13.78 -4.78 1.30
CA ASN A 315 13.58 -6.20 1.46
C ASN A 315 14.93 -6.90 1.63
N LEU A 316 14.99 -7.82 2.59
CA LEU A 316 16.14 -8.70 2.81
C LEU A 316 15.71 -10.15 2.63
N ARG A 317 16.55 -10.93 1.98
CA ARG A 317 16.42 -12.38 1.90
C ARG A 317 17.47 -13.04 2.77
N GLY A 318 17.06 -13.53 3.92
CA GLY A 318 18.01 -14.08 4.90
C GLY A 318 17.36 -14.47 6.21
N ILE A 319 17.88 -13.97 7.32
CA ILE A 319 17.38 -14.23 8.66
C ILE A 319 17.10 -12.92 9.39
N TYR A 320 15.96 -12.87 10.03
CA TYR A 320 15.55 -11.85 10.96
C TYR A 320 15.18 -12.49 12.29
N THR A 321 15.61 -11.90 13.41
CA THR A 321 15.20 -12.34 14.74
C THR A 321 15.00 -11.14 15.66
N SER A 322 13.97 -11.17 16.47
CA SER A 322 13.64 -10.12 17.42
C SER A 322 13.27 -10.71 18.78
N LEU A 323 13.86 -10.19 19.82
CA LEU A 323 13.56 -10.45 21.22
C LEU A 323 12.93 -9.21 21.84
N ASN A 324 11.72 -9.30 22.36
CA ASN A 324 11.00 -8.18 22.98
C ASN A 324 10.42 -8.55 24.34
N THR A 325 11.04 -8.08 25.41
CA THR A 325 10.58 -8.31 26.79
C THR A 325 9.62 -7.22 27.30
N GLY A 326 9.26 -6.26 26.43
CA GLY A 326 8.45 -5.10 26.78
C GLY A 326 9.27 -3.91 27.28
N VAL A 327 10.42 -4.12 27.91
CA VAL A 327 11.36 -3.06 28.36
C VAL A 327 12.66 -3.10 27.55
N LEU A 328 13.12 -4.29 27.19
CA LEU A 328 14.29 -4.51 26.36
C LEU A 328 13.85 -5.16 25.05
N GLY A 329 14.23 -4.58 23.94
CA GLY A 329 14.11 -5.14 22.60
C GLY A 329 15.48 -5.30 21.95
N LEU A 330 15.75 -6.45 21.35
CA LEU A 330 16.94 -6.68 20.53
C LEU A 330 16.50 -7.30 19.21
N THR A 331 16.80 -6.63 18.12
CA THR A 331 16.51 -7.13 16.77
C THR A 331 17.79 -7.25 15.97
N LEU A 332 17.93 -8.36 15.28
CA LEU A 332 19.05 -8.66 14.38
C LEU A 332 18.49 -9.06 13.02
N ALA A 333 19.11 -8.54 11.97
CA ALA A 333 18.72 -8.83 10.60
C ALA A 333 19.98 -9.03 9.75
N HIS A 334 20.03 -10.09 8.95
CA HIS A 334 21.11 -10.35 8.00
C HIS A 334 20.57 -11.02 6.75
N GLY A 335 21.00 -10.54 5.58
CA GLY A 335 20.57 -11.15 4.32
C GLY A 335 21.00 -10.37 3.09
N GLU A 336 20.63 -10.93 1.95
CA GLU A 336 20.79 -10.33 0.63
C GLU A 336 19.72 -9.26 0.41
N MET A 337 20.13 -8.04 0.09
CA MET A 337 19.25 -6.93 -0.23
C MET A 337 19.03 -6.80 -1.74
N LEU A 338 20.09 -7.01 -2.52
CA LEU A 338 20.08 -7.08 -3.98
C LEU A 338 20.81 -8.33 -4.43
N ARG A 339 20.26 -9.06 -5.39
CA ARG A 339 21.01 -10.16 -6.02
C ARG A 339 21.94 -9.63 -7.11
N ALA A 340 22.98 -10.39 -7.42
CA ALA A 340 23.83 -10.10 -8.56
C ALA A 340 23.04 -10.22 -9.87
N VAL A 341 23.14 -9.19 -10.71
CA VAL A 341 22.57 -9.20 -12.06
C VAL A 341 23.68 -8.85 -13.04
N LYS A 342 23.90 -9.73 -14.02
CA LYS A 342 24.92 -9.52 -15.06
C LYS A 342 24.53 -8.36 -15.96
N GLY A 343 25.50 -7.57 -16.38
CA GLY A 343 25.31 -6.59 -17.45
C GLY A 343 25.05 -7.26 -18.81
N THR A 344 24.73 -6.47 -19.79
CA THR A 344 24.48 -6.94 -21.16
C THR A 344 25.73 -6.77 -22.03
N GLU A 345 25.90 -7.67 -22.99
CA GLU A 345 26.93 -7.58 -24.01
C GLU A 345 26.32 -6.97 -25.30
N TYR A 346 26.97 -6.01 -25.90
CA TYR A 346 26.54 -5.39 -27.16
C TYR A 346 27.74 -5.06 -28.05
N THR A 347 27.48 -4.91 -29.36
CA THR A 347 28.50 -4.55 -30.33
C THR A 347 28.38 -3.07 -30.71
N ASP A 348 29.45 -2.32 -30.55
CA ASP A 348 29.56 -0.93 -30.94
C ASP A 348 30.83 -0.74 -31.81
N ALA A 349 30.67 -0.22 -33.05
CA ALA A 349 31.71 -0.03 -34.06
C ALA A 349 32.57 -1.30 -34.27
N GLY A 350 31.95 -2.50 -34.25
CA GLY A 350 32.64 -3.77 -34.46
C GLY A 350 33.46 -4.28 -33.26
N LYS A 351 33.34 -3.62 -32.08
CA LYS A 351 33.94 -4.04 -30.83
C LYS A 351 32.86 -4.49 -29.84
N THR A 352 33.12 -5.60 -29.17
CA THR A 352 32.26 -6.05 -28.08
C THR A 352 32.44 -5.12 -26.87
N LYS A 353 31.36 -4.58 -26.35
CA LYS A 353 31.27 -3.75 -25.16
C LYS A 353 30.30 -4.35 -24.14
N TYR A 354 30.43 -3.92 -22.91
CA TYR A 354 29.63 -4.41 -21.81
C TYR A 354 28.93 -3.25 -21.07
N THR A 355 27.69 -3.47 -20.65
CA THR A 355 27.05 -2.60 -19.69
C THR A 355 27.45 -3.02 -18.26
N PRO A 356 27.38 -2.10 -17.27
CA PRO A 356 27.65 -2.48 -15.88
C PRO A 356 26.64 -3.51 -15.37
N GLY A 357 27.11 -4.45 -14.56
CA GLY A 357 26.23 -5.33 -13.78
C GLY A 357 25.83 -4.70 -12.44
N THR A 358 24.89 -5.34 -11.75
CA THR A 358 24.53 -5.03 -10.36
C THR A 358 25.20 -6.04 -9.44
N PHE A 359 25.94 -5.58 -8.44
CA PHE A 359 26.54 -6.45 -7.44
C PHE A 359 25.47 -7.09 -6.54
N LYS A 360 25.75 -8.28 -6.03
CA LYS A 360 25.05 -8.79 -4.86
C LYS A 360 25.34 -7.85 -3.70
N GLN A 361 24.31 -7.37 -3.04
CA GLN A 361 24.42 -6.51 -1.88
C GLN A 361 23.90 -7.22 -0.63
N GLU A 362 24.71 -7.31 0.40
CA GLU A 362 24.37 -7.89 1.69
C GLU A 362 24.20 -6.82 2.76
N ALA A 363 23.23 -7.01 3.62
CA ALA A 363 22.99 -6.15 4.78
C ALA A 363 23.09 -6.92 6.09
N LEU A 364 23.72 -6.29 7.09
CA LEU A 364 23.70 -6.69 8.49
C LEU A 364 23.15 -5.52 9.30
N ALA A 365 22.13 -5.76 10.10
CA ALA A 365 21.50 -4.71 10.88
C ALA A 365 21.20 -5.18 12.30
N MET A 366 21.33 -4.26 13.26
CA MET A 366 21.04 -4.48 14.66
C MET A 366 20.25 -3.28 15.23
N ARG A 367 19.25 -3.56 16.05
CA ARG A 367 18.51 -2.58 16.84
C ARG A 367 18.44 -3.01 18.29
N LEU A 368 18.86 -2.14 19.20
CA LEU A 368 18.70 -2.29 20.64
C LEU A 368 17.72 -1.23 21.14
N ARG A 369 16.60 -1.64 21.71
CA ARG A 369 15.61 -0.75 22.30
C ARG A 369 15.60 -0.89 23.82
N LEU A 370 15.59 0.24 24.49
CA LEU A 370 15.47 0.39 25.94
C LEU A 370 14.20 1.19 26.26
N GLY A 371 13.45 0.76 27.27
CA GLY A 371 12.22 1.43 27.70
C GLY A 371 10.94 0.79 27.14
N ARG A 372 9.81 1.45 27.36
CA ARG A 372 8.49 0.92 27.03
C ARG A 372 7.84 1.70 25.88
N GLU A 373 7.28 1.01 24.91
CA GLU A 373 6.59 1.63 23.76
C GLU A 373 5.41 2.53 24.18
N LYS A 374 4.69 2.17 25.23
CA LYS A 374 3.57 2.97 25.78
C LYS A 374 4.03 4.11 26.71
N GLY A 375 5.32 4.43 26.74
CA GLY A 375 5.89 5.49 27.57
C GLY A 375 7.11 6.07 26.85
N PHE A 376 8.26 6.06 27.54
CA PHE A 376 9.54 6.46 26.96
C PHE A 376 10.29 5.24 26.43
N SER A 377 10.84 5.34 25.23
CA SER A 377 11.78 4.38 24.67
C SER A 377 12.93 5.10 23.98
N LEU A 378 14.12 4.49 24.07
CA LEU A 378 15.33 4.90 23.39
C LEU A 378 15.87 3.69 22.62
N SER A 379 16.20 3.87 21.36
CA SER A 379 16.77 2.79 20.53
C SER A 379 18.10 3.22 19.94
N PHE A 380 18.99 2.26 19.78
CA PHE A 380 20.25 2.37 19.04
C PHE A 380 20.21 1.41 17.86
N ASN A 381 20.53 1.93 16.68
CA ASN A 381 20.45 1.22 15.41
C ASN A 381 21.82 1.24 14.75
N THR A 382 22.22 0.13 14.17
CA THR A 382 23.39 0.08 13.28
C THR A 382 23.08 -0.79 12.08
N THR A 383 23.50 -0.34 10.92
CA THR A 383 23.34 -1.10 9.67
C THR A 383 24.64 -1.02 8.88
N ARG A 384 25.01 -2.13 8.27
CA ARG A 384 26.08 -2.21 7.30
C ARG A 384 25.59 -2.86 6.04
N ASN A 385 25.86 -2.25 4.90
CA ASN A 385 25.52 -2.78 3.59
C ASN A 385 26.78 -2.81 2.74
N ARG A 386 27.02 -3.95 2.08
CA ARG A 386 28.23 -4.16 1.31
C ARG A 386 27.93 -4.85 -0.02
N ASP A 387 28.49 -4.29 -1.09
CA ASP A 387 28.51 -4.95 -2.40
C ASP A 387 29.60 -6.03 -2.43
N ILE A 388 29.25 -7.22 -2.84
CA ILE A 388 30.16 -8.38 -2.94
C ILE A 388 30.79 -8.37 -4.33
N ILE A 389 32.04 -7.93 -4.43
CA ILE A 389 32.80 -7.77 -5.69
C ILE A 389 32.84 -9.08 -6.49
N SER A 390 33.09 -10.21 -5.80
CA SER A 390 33.17 -11.55 -6.43
C SER A 390 31.85 -12.06 -7.01
N SER A 391 30.74 -11.35 -6.81
CA SER A 391 29.43 -11.74 -7.32
C SER A 391 29.23 -11.45 -8.82
N LEU A 392 30.14 -10.70 -9.44
CA LEU A 392 30.09 -10.35 -10.85
C LEU A 392 31.38 -10.76 -11.57
N ASP A 393 31.25 -11.14 -12.85
CA ASP A 393 32.38 -11.34 -13.73
C ASP A 393 33.10 -10.01 -14.01
N ARG A 394 34.43 -10.03 -14.09
CA ARG A 394 35.25 -8.84 -14.26
C ARG A 394 34.83 -7.97 -15.45
N LYS A 395 34.39 -8.57 -16.56
CA LYS A 395 33.93 -7.86 -17.77
C LYS A 395 32.74 -6.90 -17.54
N TYR A 396 31.90 -7.16 -16.52
CA TYR A 396 30.78 -6.30 -16.13
C TYR A 396 31.17 -5.28 -15.06
N ILE A 397 32.37 -5.38 -14.51
CA ILE A 397 32.94 -4.44 -13.54
C ILE A 397 33.89 -3.46 -14.23
N GLN A 398 34.66 -3.94 -15.21
CA GLN A 398 35.71 -3.16 -15.88
C GLN A 398 35.82 -3.57 -17.35
N ASP A 399 35.85 -2.61 -18.27
CA ASP A 399 36.12 -2.80 -19.72
C ASP A 399 37.40 -2.07 -20.09
N GLY A 400 38.50 -2.81 -20.27
CA GLY A 400 39.82 -2.24 -20.44
C GLY A 400 40.25 -1.43 -19.19
N GLU A 401 40.57 -0.16 -19.38
CA GLU A 401 40.90 0.76 -18.30
C GLU A 401 39.66 1.44 -17.68
N ALA A 402 38.46 1.35 -18.33
CA ALA A 402 37.26 1.99 -17.86
C ALA A 402 36.57 1.13 -16.80
N GLN A 403 36.40 1.69 -15.60
CA GLN A 403 35.56 1.07 -14.58
C GLN A 403 34.08 1.32 -14.92
N LEU A 404 33.27 0.24 -15.03
CA LEU A 404 31.85 0.25 -15.38
C LEU A 404 30.97 0.25 -14.14
N ALA A 405 31.31 -0.53 -13.12
CA ALA A 405 30.55 -0.66 -11.90
C ALA A 405 31.41 -0.31 -10.68
N PHE A 406 30.80 0.34 -9.70
CA PHE A 406 31.44 0.84 -8.49
C PHE A 406 30.84 0.14 -7.26
N PRO A 407 31.52 -0.89 -6.71
CA PRO A 407 31.04 -1.55 -5.51
C PRO A 407 31.11 -0.62 -4.30
N GLN A 408 30.06 -0.64 -3.50
CA GLN A 408 29.84 0.28 -2.38
C GLN A 408 29.87 -0.47 -1.06
N ASP A 409 30.22 0.25 0.03
CA ASP A 409 30.12 -0.20 1.41
C ASP A 409 29.64 0.96 2.27
N ASP A 410 28.60 0.78 3.10
CA ASP A 410 28.16 1.79 4.04
C ASP A 410 27.99 1.22 5.45
N LEU A 411 28.26 2.05 6.44
CA LEU A 411 28.01 1.81 7.84
C LEU A 411 27.22 2.99 8.39
N VAL A 412 26.01 2.73 8.86
CA VAL A 412 25.14 3.74 9.45
C VAL A 412 24.92 3.42 10.92
N ILE A 413 25.10 4.42 11.78
CA ILE A 413 24.85 4.35 13.23
C ILE A 413 23.78 5.41 13.54
N GLY A 414 22.69 4.99 14.16
CA GLY A 414 21.58 5.86 14.49
C GLY A 414 21.05 5.62 15.90
N SER A 415 20.26 6.56 16.35
CA SER A 415 19.47 6.45 17.57
C SER A 415 18.11 7.12 17.38
N ASP A 416 17.09 6.58 18.02
CA ASP A 416 15.77 7.17 18.08
C ASP A 416 15.23 7.19 19.52
N ALA A 417 14.54 8.26 19.85
CA ALA A 417 13.85 8.42 21.12
C ALA A 417 12.37 8.71 20.87
N ARG A 418 11.51 8.03 21.60
CA ARG A 418 10.07 8.21 21.52
C ARG A 418 9.48 8.39 22.91
N LEU A 419 8.64 9.42 23.06
CA LEU A 419 7.87 9.69 24.26
C LEU A 419 6.38 9.65 23.93
N ASN A 420 5.70 8.66 24.47
CA ASN A 420 4.26 8.51 24.34
C ASN A 420 3.59 9.04 25.61
N LEU A 421 2.71 10.01 25.45
CA LEU A 421 1.97 10.71 26.52
C LEU A 421 0.47 10.41 26.38
N PRO A 422 -0.02 9.23 26.85
CA PRO A 422 -1.40 8.81 26.61
C PRO A 422 -2.44 9.76 27.21
N ALA A 423 -2.14 10.38 28.36
CA ALA A 423 -3.05 11.33 29.00
C ALA A 423 -3.28 12.62 28.19
N GLN A 424 -2.32 12.98 27.33
CA GLN A 424 -2.39 14.12 26.43
C GLN A 424 -2.72 13.71 25.00
N ASN A 425 -2.92 12.42 24.72
CA ASN A 425 -3.06 11.85 23.37
C ASN A 425 -1.95 12.34 22.42
N MET A 426 -0.70 12.35 22.91
CA MET A 426 0.42 12.93 22.20
C MET A 426 1.61 11.96 22.14
N VAL A 427 2.29 11.97 21.02
CA VAL A 427 3.54 11.25 20.79
C VAL A 427 4.58 12.24 20.29
N LEU A 428 5.72 12.28 20.95
CA LEU A 428 6.91 13.00 20.52
C LEU A 428 7.98 12.00 20.10
N GLY A 429 8.69 12.28 19.04
CA GLY A 429 9.80 11.45 18.60
C GLY A 429 10.91 12.27 17.98
N MET A 430 12.12 11.76 18.14
CA MET A 430 13.33 12.29 17.55
C MET A 430 14.19 11.13 17.10
N GLU A 431 14.78 11.23 15.93
CA GLU A 431 15.66 10.26 15.32
C GLU A 431 16.88 10.98 14.77
N GLY A 432 18.06 10.39 14.91
CA GLY A 432 19.29 10.89 14.33
C GLY A 432 20.20 9.74 13.90
N ALA A 433 20.90 9.93 12.79
CA ALA A 433 21.83 8.94 12.26
C ALA A 433 23.06 9.61 11.65
N PHE A 434 24.15 8.87 11.66
CA PHE A 434 25.44 9.21 11.07
C PHE A 434 25.87 8.09 10.11
N SER A 435 26.42 8.45 8.94
CA SER A 435 26.86 7.49 7.94
C SER A 435 28.35 7.60 7.64
N ILE A 436 28.98 6.43 7.45
CA ILE A 436 30.29 6.27 6.82
C ILE A 436 30.04 5.51 5.52
N TYR A 437 30.43 6.09 4.40
CA TYR A 437 30.13 5.55 3.09
C TYR A 437 31.37 5.50 2.22
N ASN A 438 31.65 4.34 1.62
CA ASN A 438 32.67 4.17 0.58
C ASN A 438 31.97 3.95 -0.77
N LYS A 439 32.15 4.91 -1.68
CA LYS A 439 31.53 4.91 -3.01
C LYS A 439 32.19 3.94 -4.00
N ASN A 440 33.40 3.46 -3.70
CA ASN A 440 34.12 2.50 -4.54
C ASN A 440 35.14 1.70 -3.71
N THR A 441 34.82 0.45 -3.45
CA THR A 441 35.64 -0.47 -2.68
C THR A 441 36.59 -1.31 -3.55
N LEU A 442 36.53 -1.20 -4.88
CA LEU A 442 37.30 -2.00 -5.83
C LEU A 442 38.83 -1.90 -5.62
N PRO A 443 39.39 -0.73 -5.25
CA PRO A 443 40.84 -0.64 -4.98
C PRO A 443 41.29 -1.38 -3.72
N GLY A 444 40.35 -1.84 -2.88
CA GLY A 444 40.68 -2.41 -1.58
C GLY A 444 41.07 -1.37 -0.53
N PRO A 445 41.54 -1.80 0.67
CA PRO A 445 42.04 -0.90 1.70
C PRO A 445 43.34 -0.23 1.29
N VAL A 446 43.53 1.03 1.69
CA VAL A 446 44.83 1.71 1.50
C VAL A 446 45.84 1.23 2.58
N SER A 447 47.13 1.29 2.26
CA SER A 447 48.17 1.05 3.26
C SER A 447 48.23 2.19 4.30
N GLN A 448 48.79 1.91 5.48
CA GLN A 448 48.96 2.90 6.52
C GLN A 448 49.76 4.12 6.05
N ASP A 449 50.84 3.90 5.29
CA ASP A 449 51.69 4.96 4.74
C ASP A 449 50.93 5.83 3.72
N ALA A 450 50.10 5.20 2.86
CA ALA A 450 49.27 5.94 1.90
C ALA A 450 48.16 6.75 2.59
N LEU A 451 47.60 6.21 3.67
CA LEU A 451 46.64 6.93 4.48
C LEU A 451 47.27 8.12 5.20
N SER A 452 48.43 7.95 5.80
CA SER A 452 49.22 9.02 6.45
C SER A 452 49.55 10.12 5.46
N THR A 453 50.00 9.76 4.24
CA THR A 453 50.28 10.71 3.16
C THR A 453 49.02 11.49 2.76
N TYR A 454 47.86 10.83 2.65
CA TYR A 454 46.61 11.45 2.30
C TYR A 454 46.07 12.42 3.38
N LEU A 455 46.25 12.02 4.65
CA LEU A 455 45.79 12.83 5.79
C LEU A 455 46.76 13.98 6.10
N GLY A 456 48.01 13.93 5.67
CA GLY A 456 49.04 14.89 6.03
C GLY A 456 49.54 14.77 7.47
N GLU A 457 49.20 13.64 8.14
CA GLU A 457 49.62 13.31 9.51
C GLU A 457 49.76 11.78 9.64
N ASP A 458 50.52 11.30 10.60
CA ASP A 458 50.75 9.88 10.82
C ASP A 458 49.41 9.20 11.25
N ALA A 459 49.02 8.17 10.50
CA ALA A 459 47.88 7.36 10.86
C ALA A 459 48.27 6.33 11.93
N ASP A 460 47.53 6.32 13.05
CA ASP A 460 47.84 5.44 14.21
C ASP A 460 47.34 3.98 14.00
N PHE A 461 46.78 3.65 12.84
CA PHE A 461 46.24 2.32 12.56
C PHE A 461 46.45 1.90 11.10
N ASP A 462 46.52 0.59 10.87
CA ASP A 462 46.59 0.00 9.54
C ASP A 462 45.17 -0.30 9.03
N PRO A 463 44.67 0.37 7.94
CA PRO A 463 43.36 0.15 7.35
C PRO A 463 43.05 -1.29 6.96
N SER A 464 44.08 -2.09 6.60
CA SER A 464 43.94 -3.49 6.20
C SER A 464 43.40 -4.39 7.32
N GLN A 465 43.62 -4.03 8.58
CA GLN A 465 43.11 -4.78 9.74
C GLN A 465 41.60 -4.67 9.89
N PHE A 466 40.96 -3.69 9.22
CA PHE A 466 39.54 -3.44 9.28
C PHE A 466 38.81 -3.85 8.02
N GLU A 467 39.48 -4.52 7.05
CA GLU A 467 38.88 -4.88 5.74
C GLU A 467 37.60 -5.70 5.87
N ASP A 468 37.54 -6.61 6.85
CA ASP A 468 36.35 -7.41 7.13
C ASP A 468 35.21 -6.55 7.72
N ALA A 469 35.56 -5.53 8.50
CA ALA A 469 34.60 -4.65 9.12
C ALA A 469 34.15 -3.53 8.19
N PHE A 470 35.04 -2.87 7.46
CA PHE A 470 34.79 -1.79 6.52
C PHE A 470 36.03 -1.52 5.65
N ILE A 471 35.85 -1.32 4.34
CA ILE A 471 36.95 -1.00 3.44
C ILE A 471 37.31 0.48 3.51
N ILE A 472 38.47 0.80 4.09
CA ILE A 472 38.94 2.18 4.24
C ILE A 472 39.90 2.50 3.10
N ASN A 473 39.48 3.43 2.22
CA ASN A 473 40.31 3.95 1.13
C ASN A 473 39.96 5.42 0.85
N THR A 474 40.58 6.02 -0.14
CA THR A 474 40.39 7.43 -0.50
C THR A 474 39.01 7.75 -1.07
N ASN A 475 38.16 6.75 -1.34
CA ASN A 475 36.76 6.90 -1.76
C ASN A 475 35.78 6.96 -0.59
N MET A 476 36.29 6.77 0.64
CA MET A 476 35.47 6.82 1.85
C MET A 476 35.08 8.25 2.23
N GLN A 477 33.89 8.42 2.73
CA GLN A 477 33.37 9.66 3.31
C GLN A 477 32.75 9.36 4.66
N PRO A 478 33.07 10.08 5.75
CA PRO A 478 34.07 11.15 5.81
C PRO A 478 35.52 10.64 5.87
N LEU A 479 36.40 11.34 5.16
CA LEU A 479 37.81 11.17 5.30
C LEU A 479 38.52 12.53 5.23
N PRO A 480 39.28 13.03 6.22
CA PRO A 480 39.61 12.35 7.48
C PRO A 480 38.49 12.34 8.50
N LEU A 481 38.48 11.32 9.34
CA LEU A 481 37.47 11.22 10.43
C LEU A 481 37.59 12.36 11.45
N SER A 482 38.78 12.96 11.60
CA SER A 482 38.98 14.15 12.46
C SER A 482 38.12 15.37 12.04
N GLY A 483 37.77 15.50 10.74
CA GLY A 483 36.87 16.53 10.24
C GLY A 483 35.45 16.37 10.78
N VAL A 484 35.01 15.15 11.03
CA VAL A 484 33.68 14.82 11.56
C VAL A 484 33.50 15.34 13.00
N LEU A 485 34.54 15.28 13.79
CA LEU A 485 34.49 15.79 15.17
C LEU A 485 34.32 17.30 15.23
N LYS A 486 34.72 18.01 14.17
CA LYS A 486 34.56 19.45 14.05
C LYS A 486 33.17 19.82 13.48
N ASP A 487 32.70 19.10 12.49
CA ASP A 487 31.38 19.31 11.89
C ASP A 487 30.77 17.96 11.42
N PRO A 488 29.94 17.31 12.25
CA PRO A 488 29.28 16.06 11.90
C PRO A 488 28.07 16.23 10.96
N PHE A 489 27.55 17.45 10.79
CA PHE A 489 26.29 17.69 10.07
C PHE A 489 26.29 17.22 8.62
N PRO A 490 27.39 17.38 7.83
CA PRO A 490 27.40 16.92 6.44
C PRO A 490 27.14 15.40 6.27
N PHE A 491 27.49 14.58 7.27
CA PHE A 491 27.41 13.13 7.26
C PHE A 491 26.27 12.59 8.12
N SER A 492 25.40 13.46 8.61
CA SER A 492 24.29 13.11 9.49
C SER A 492 22.93 13.43 8.90
N ALA A 493 21.95 12.72 9.37
CA ALA A 493 20.55 13.03 9.15
C ALA A 493 19.79 13.00 10.48
N TRP A 494 18.75 13.80 10.62
CA TRP A 494 17.89 13.77 11.78
C TRP A 494 16.46 14.20 11.44
N THR A 495 15.52 13.70 12.23
CA THR A 495 14.12 14.07 12.15
C THR A 495 13.53 14.21 13.56
N ALA A 496 12.61 15.13 13.72
CA ALA A 496 11.82 15.28 14.94
C ALA A 496 10.35 15.37 14.56
N TYR A 497 9.47 14.76 15.34
CA TYR A 497 8.04 14.81 15.07
C TYR A 497 7.22 14.89 16.35
N CYS A 498 6.05 15.50 16.19
CA CYS A 498 4.99 15.58 17.18
C CYS A 498 3.68 15.12 16.53
N ARG A 499 3.03 14.15 17.12
CA ARG A 499 1.68 13.71 16.74
C ARG A 499 0.76 13.86 17.94
N SER A 500 -0.37 14.54 17.74
CA SER A 500 -1.32 14.79 18.81
C SER A 500 -2.76 14.68 18.34
N LEU A 501 -3.62 14.12 19.17
CA LEU A 501 -5.06 14.01 18.94
C LEU A 501 -5.80 14.91 19.94
N TRP A 502 -6.26 16.09 19.46
CA TRP A 502 -7.02 17.06 20.25
C TRP A 502 -8.33 17.44 19.57
N PHE A 503 -9.43 17.46 20.31
CA PHE A 503 -10.75 17.91 19.82
C PHE A 503 -11.12 17.32 18.45
N ASN A 504 -10.89 16.02 18.25
CA ASN A 504 -11.08 15.32 16.98
C ASN A 504 -10.13 15.76 15.83
N ASN A 505 -9.07 16.55 16.13
CA ASN A 505 -8.00 16.88 15.20
C ASN A 505 -6.82 15.94 15.44
N LEU A 506 -6.33 15.32 14.38
CA LEU A 506 -5.06 14.59 14.37
C LEU A 506 -4.00 15.50 13.76
N ILE A 507 -3.22 16.15 14.62
CA ILE A 507 -2.17 17.07 14.22
C ILE A 507 -0.86 16.30 14.13
N ASN A 508 -0.17 16.40 12.98
CA ASN A 508 1.17 15.88 12.78
C ASN A 508 2.09 17.04 12.38
N LEU A 509 3.16 17.21 13.11
CA LEU A 509 4.24 18.15 12.82
C LEU A 509 5.53 17.35 12.71
N SER A 510 6.28 17.53 11.66
CA SER A 510 7.60 16.92 11.52
C SER A 510 8.59 17.88 10.87
N TYR A 511 9.84 17.78 11.30
CA TYR A 511 10.96 18.44 10.68
C TYR A 511 12.07 17.42 10.46
N SER A 512 12.61 17.37 9.25
CA SER A 512 13.75 16.51 8.90
C SER A 512 14.85 17.31 8.22
N ARG A 513 16.09 16.85 8.43
CA ARG A 513 17.27 17.40 7.77
C ARG A 513 18.21 16.25 7.41
N VAL A 514 18.70 16.22 6.18
CA VAL A 514 19.67 15.25 5.68
C VAL A 514 20.88 16.00 5.18
N GLY A 515 22.05 15.60 5.65
CA GLY A 515 23.31 16.22 5.22
C GLY A 515 23.70 15.85 3.78
N PRO A 516 24.61 16.63 3.13
CA PRO A 516 24.98 16.43 1.72
C PRO A 516 25.70 15.11 1.47
N TYR A 517 26.42 14.59 2.44
CA TYR A 517 27.19 13.35 2.33
C TYR A 517 26.60 12.20 3.13
N TYR A 518 25.43 12.39 3.70
CA TYR A 518 24.73 11.30 4.36
C TYR A 518 24.24 10.28 3.33
N LYS A 519 24.59 9.00 3.53
CA LYS A 519 24.17 7.90 2.67
C LYS A 519 23.82 6.69 3.52
N ALA A 520 22.67 6.11 3.29
CA ALA A 520 22.22 4.87 3.90
C ALA A 520 21.59 3.99 2.82
N LEU A 521 22.33 2.95 2.38
CA LEU A 521 21.88 2.06 1.29
C LEU A 521 20.66 1.22 1.70
N SER A 522 20.51 0.96 2.99
CA SER A 522 19.38 0.24 3.57
C SER A 522 18.20 1.15 3.97
N ALA A 523 18.32 2.46 3.91
CA ALA A 523 17.18 3.36 4.06
C ALA A 523 16.38 3.49 2.77
N GLY A 524 15.14 3.95 2.86
CA GLY A 524 14.37 4.41 1.71
C GLY A 524 14.99 5.64 1.05
N TYR A 525 14.31 6.17 0.05
CA TYR A 525 14.79 7.38 -0.62
C TYR A 525 14.87 8.55 0.38
N LEU A 526 16.05 9.12 0.51
CA LEU A 526 16.33 10.33 1.29
C LEU A 526 16.93 11.37 0.35
N GLN A 527 16.31 12.55 0.28
CA GLN A 527 16.89 13.66 -0.45
C GLN A 527 18.06 14.22 0.36
N ASN A 528 19.26 14.10 -0.16
CA ASN A 528 20.47 14.63 0.48
C ASN A 528 20.50 16.14 0.42
N ASP A 529 21.26 16.75 1.34
CA ASP A 529 21.45 18.18 1.48
C ASP A 529 20.14 18.99 1.53
N ALA A 530 19.13 18.43 2.21
CA ALA A 530 17.79 18.98 2.24
C ALA A 530 17.21 19.05 3.66
N ALA A 531 16.36 20.04 3.89
CA ALA A 531 15.50 20.13 5.06
C ALA A 531 14.03 20.20 4.63
N MET A 532 13.18 19.53 5.38
CA MET A 532 11.74 19.49 5.14
C MET A 532 10.99 19.73 6.45
N LEU A 533 10.09 20.71 6.42
CA LEU A 533 9.09 20.94 7.45
C LEU A 533 7.73 20.51 6.92
N SER A 534 7.01 19.66 7.66
CA SER A 534 5.66 19.24 7.30
C SER A 534 4.73 19.41 8.49
N LEU A 535 3.58 20.01 8.23
CA LEU A 535 2.46 20.15 9.17
C LEU A 535 1.21 19.62 8.49
N SER A 536 0.49 18.72 9.15
CA SER A 536 -0.83 18.28 8.68
C SER A 536 -1.80 18.21 9.85
N ASP A 537 -3.05 18.50 9.56
CA ASP A 537 -4.18 18.35 10.48
C ASP A 537 -5.31 17.61 9.80
N GLN A 538 -5.89 16.67 10.51
CA GLN A 538 -7.04 15.88 10.07
C GLN A 538 -8.13 15.99 11.12
N PHE A 539 -9.19 16.71 10.80
CA PHE A 539 -10.38 16.87 11.64
C PHE A 539 -11.47 15.90 11.20
N ASN A 540 -11.97 15.10 12.14
CA ASN A 540 -13.08 14.18 11.94
C ASN A 540 -14.18 14.47 12.96
N TYR A 541 -15.36 14.84 12.50
CA TYR A 541 -16.52 14.97 13.39
C TYR A 541 -17.59 13.97 13.00
N LYS A 542 -17.73 12.94 13.82
CA LYS A 542 -18.56 11.77 13.50
C LYS A 542 -18.16 11.26 12.11
N GLN A 543 -19.15 10.98 11.24
CA GLN A 543 -18.92 10.67 9.82
C GLN A 543 -19.47 11.77 8.90
N TYR A 544 -19.81 12.93 9.47
CA TYR A 544 -20.45 14.01 8.71
C TYR A 544 -19.45 14.98 8.11
N PHE A 545 -18.37 15.22 8.82
CA PHE A 545 -17.35 16.17 8.42
C PHE A 545 -15.97 15.52 8.50
N PHE A 546 -15.29 15.54 7.40
CA PHE A 546 -13.89 15.16 7.29
C PHE A 546 -13.15 16.31 6.64
N ILE A 547 -12.19 16.87 7.35
CA ILE A 547 -11.37 17.98 6.86
C ILE A 547 -9.91 17.60 7.06
N THR A 548 -9.12 17.69 6.00
CA THR A 548 -7.66 17.51 6.08
C THR A 548 -6.99 18.72 5.47
N ALA A 549 -5.96 19.23 6.11
CA ALA A 549 -5.12 20.28 5.57
C ALA A 549 -3.66 20.00 5.90
N GLY A 550 -2.76 20.43 5.04
CA GLY A 550 -1.33 20.26 5.26
C GLY A 550 -0.49 21.26 4.50
N LEU A 551 0.69 21.48 5.04
CA LEU A 551 1.73 22.32 4.49
C LEU A 551 3.06 21.58 4.56
N THR A 552 3.78 21.55 3.43
CA THR A 552 5.15 21.02 3.39
C THR A 552 6.05 22.07 2.76
N ASN A 553 7.17 22.34 3.41
CA ASN A 553 8.21 23.22 2.89
C ASN A 553 9.52 22.44 2.84
N THR A 554 10.15 22.40 1.67
CA THR A 554 11.43 21.72 1.43
C THR A 554 12.43 22.70 0.88
N ARG A 555 13.64 22.68 1.43
CA ARG A 555 14.78 23.44 0.94
C ARG A 555 15.98 22.51 0.79
N ASP A 556 16.64 22.55 -0.35
CA ASP A 556 17.89 21.81 -0.59
C ASP A 556 19.14 22.72 -0.55
N ASN A 557 20.30 22.15 -0.87
CA ASN A 557 21.60 22.83 -0.89
C ASN A 557 21.92 23.58 0.42
N LEU A 558 21.63 22.95 1.55
CA LEU A 558 21.87 23.53 2.89
C LEU A 558 23.34 23.81 3.16
N ALA A 559 24.21 22.98 2.58
CA ALA A 559 25.66 23.16 2.65
C ALA A 559 26.20 24.22 1.68
N ARG A 560 25.36 24.75 0.79
CA ARG A 560 25.72 25.74 -0.22
C ARG A 560 26.88 25.31 -1.14
N HIS A 561 26.94 24.01 -1.44
CA HIS A 561 27.96 23.44 -2.33
C HIS A 561 27.54 23.46 -3.81
N GLN A 562 26.26 23.67 -4.08
CA GLN A 562 25.71 23.73 -5.43
C GLN A 562 25.45 25.19 -5.81
N LEU A 563 25.43 25.46 -7.13
CA LEU A 563 25.18 26.77 -7.67
C LEU A 563 23.78 27.30 -7.32
N GLU A 564 22.82 26.39 -7.16
CA GLU A 564 21.42 26.71 -6.95
C GLU A 564 20.90 26.04 -5.69
N SER A 565 20.01 26.69 -4.99
CA SER A 565 19.22 26.18 -3.87
C SER A 565 17.75 26.19 -4.28
N ASN A 566 17.09 25.05 -4.21
CA ASN A 566 15.67 24.95 -4.53
C ASN A 566 14.83 25.09 -3.27
N LEU A 567 13.79 25.89 -3.36
CA LEU A 567 12.75 26.04 -2.35
C LEU A 567 11.44 25.50 -2.95
N TYR A 568 10.81 24.58 -2.25
CA TYR A 568 9.55 23.99 -2.67
C TYR A 568 8.55 24.04 -1.53
N THR A 569 7.36 24.60 -1.79
CA THR A 569 6.27 24.70 -0.83
C THR A 569 5.04 24.03 -1.43
N SER A 570 4.45 23.09 -0.70
CA SER A 570 3.21 22.43 -1.06
C SER A 570 2.18 22.67 0.03
N PHE A 571 0.98 23.03 -0.37
CA PHE A 571 -0.19 23.18 0.48
C PHE A 571 -1.31 22.32 -0.07
N PHE A 572 -2.01 21.60 0.79
CA PHE A 572 -3.24 20.90 0.42
C PHE A 572 -4.33 21.12 1.46
N GLY A 573 -5.57 21.12 1.01
CA GLY A 573 -6.75 21.16 1.84
C GLY A 573 -7.88 20.35 1.21
N GLN A 574 -8.56 19.54 1.99
CA GLN A 574 -9.73 18.78 1.57
C GLN A 574 -10.82 18.87 2.62
N ALA A 575 -12.05 19.05 2.19
CA ALA A 575 -13.24 18.98 3.02
C ALA A 575 -14.26 18.03 2.39
N LEU A 576 -14.77 17.10 3.17
CA LEU A 576 -15.87 16.20 2.81
C LEU A 576 -17.00 16.39 3.81
N ILE A 577 -18.19 16.68 3.28
CA ILE A 577 -19.42 16.78 4.04
C ILE A 577 -20.35 15.67 3.55
N ASN A 578 -20.69 14.74 4.43
CA ASN A 578 -21.56 13.60 4.13
C ASN A 578 -22.58 13.41 5.25
N ILE A 579 -23.72 14.08 5.11
CA ILE A 579 -24.82 14.00 6.08
C ILE A 579 -25.84 12.99 5.54
N PRO A 580 -26.21 11.94 6.30
CA PRO A 580 -27.15 10.94 5.84
C PRO A 580 -28.47 11.54 5.35
N GLY A 581 -28.91 11.14 4.16
CA GLY A 581 -30.16 11.64 3.55
C GLY A 581 -30.02 12.95 2.76
N PHE A 582 -28.86 13.58 2.80
CA PHE A 582 -28.56 14.78 2.01
C PHE A 582 -27.53 14.48 0.93
N PRO A 583 -27.41 15.32 -0.10
CA PRO A 583 -26.27 15.26 -1.02
C PRO A 583 -24.95 15.41 -0.24
N TYR A 584 -23.97 14.64 -0.60
CA TYR A 584 -22.62 14.89 -0.13
C TYR A 584 -21.91 15.95 -0.96
N PHE A 585 -20.98 16.63 -0.34
CA PHE A 585 -20.15 17.64 -0.99
C PHE A 585 -18.69 17.41 -0.66
N SER A 586 -17.81 17.46 -1.66
CA SER A 586 -16.36 17.47 -1.47
C SER A 586 -15.72 18.67 -2.14
N LEU A 587 -14.73 19.22 -1.45
CA LEU A 587 -13.88 20.30 -1.92
C LEU A 587 -12.44 19.88 -1.64
N ALA A 588 -11.57 19.93 -2.64
CA ALA A 588 -10.14 19.75 -2.43
C ALA A 588 -9.36 20.82 -3.19
N TYR A 589 -8.33 21.34 -2.55
CA TYR A 589 -7.37 22.25 -3.14
C TYR A 589 -5.96 21.80 -2.85
N THR A 590 -5.10 21.82 -3.88
CA THR A 590 -3.66 21.56 -3.76
C THR A 590 -2.92 22.67 -4.50
N GLY A 591 -2.00 23.31 -3.80
CA GLY A 591 -1.12 24.36 -4.36
C GLY A 591 0.34 23.96 -4.15
N ASN A 592 1.14 24.06 -5.19
CA ASN A 592 2.58 23.82 -5.14
C ASN A 592 3.30 25.02 -5.73
N GLN A 593 4.38 25.45 -5.07
CA GLN A 593 5.25 26.52 -5.52
C GLN A 593 6.69 26.06 -5.43
N GLY A 594 7.47 26.32 -6.47
CA GLY A 594 8.89 26.00 -6.52
C GLY A 594 9.68 27.14 -7.14
N GLU A 595 10.81 27.47 -6.53
CA GLU A 595 11.75 28.45 -7.06
C GLU A 595 13.17 28.05 -6.70
N ASN A 596 14.13 28.55 -7.45
CA ASN A 596 15.53 28.41 -7.11
C ASN A 596 16.19 29.73 -6.80
N GLU A 597 17.13 29.71 -5.85
CA GLU A 597 17.95 30.82 -5.44
C GLU A 597 19.42 30.60 -5.87
N ARG A 598 20.06 31.64 -6.35
CA ARG A 598 21.48 31.59 -6.71
C ARG A 598 22.40 31.60 -5.51
N ASN A 599 23.40 30.75 -5.51
CA ASN A 599 24.45 30.78 -4.50
C ASN A 599 25.61 31.70 -4.93
N ALA A 600 25.59 32.92 -4.44
CA ALA A 600 26.57 33.96 -4.80
C ALA A 600 28.03 33.59 -4.47
N SER A 601 28.27 32.67 -3.50
CA SER A 601 29.64 32.28 -3.15
C SER A 601 30.31 31.37 -4.18
N ILE A 602 29.54 30.62 -4.94
CA ILE A 602 30.07 29.74 -6.02
C ILE A 602 30.17 30.50 -7.34
N ASP A 603 29.27 31.45 -7.55
CA ASP A 603 29.21 32.22 -8.76
C ASP A 603 30.42 33.16 -8.98
N SER A 604 31.16 33.48 -7.90
CA SER A 604 32.41 34.21 -7.97
C SER A 604 33.54 33.52 -8.79
N LEU A 605 33.31 32.22 -9.11
CA LEU A 605 34.23 31.42 -9.94
C LEU A 605 34.02 31.59 -11.46
N GLY A 606 33.11 32.48 -11.89
CA GLY A 606 32.93 32.85 -13.30
C GLY A 606 32.19 31.82 -14.15
N VAL A 607 31.50 30.86 -13.53
CA VAL A 607 30.67 29.84 -14.20
C VAL A 607 29.24 30.38 -14.29
N ASN A 608 28.89 31.02 -15.37
CA ASN A 608 27.57 31.62 -15.58
C ASN A 608 26.55 30.59 -16.08
N MET A 609 26.23 29.59 -15.23
CA MET A 609 25.26 28.52 -15.55
C MET A 609 24.02 28.53 -14.64
N TYR A 610 23.79 29.58 -13.86
CA TYR A 610 22.56 29.71 -13.08
C TYR A 610 21.36 29.94 -13.99
N ASN A 611 20.37 29.10 -13.90
CA ASN A 611 19.13 29.20 -14.66
C ASN A 611 17.95 29.37 -13.73
N PRO A 612 17.56 30.63 -13.40
CA PRO A 612 16.45 30.84 -12.49
C PRO A 612 15.14 30.32 -13.06
N TYR A 613 14.36 29.68 -12.21
CA TYR A 613 13.00 29.29 -12.53
C TYR A 613 12.03 29.62 -11.39
N LYS A 614 10.77 29.80 -11.73
CA LYS A 614 9.64 29.80 -10.83
C LYS A 614 8.57 28.90 -11.42
N ARG A 615 8.00 28.06 -10.62
CA ARG A 615 6.88 27.19 -11.01
C ARG A 615 5.78 27.22 -9.96
N SER A 616 4.56 27.13 -10.43
CA SER A 616 3.38 26.92 -9.58
C SER A 616 2.45 25.90 -10.20
N SER A 617 1.74 25.20 -9.37
CA SER A 617 0.66 24.30 -9.79
C SER A 617 -0.46 24.42 -8.76
N ASP A 618 -1.63 24.84 -9.23
CA ASP A 618 -2.84 25.01 -8.42
C ASP A 618 -3.93 24.09 -8.95
N GLN A 619 -4.47 23.27 -8.09
CA GLN A 619 -5.55 22.35 -8.43
C GLN A 619 -6.73 22.56 -7.50
N LEU A 620 -7.91 22.73 -8.06
CA LEU A 620 -9.18 22.76 -7.37
C LEU A 620 -10.06 21.61 -7.83
N SER A 621 -10.62 20.85 -6.88
CA SER A 621 -11.56 19.78 -7.17
C SER A 621 -12.84 19.97 -6.37
N LEU A 622 -13.98 19.84 -7.03
CA LEU A 622 -15.32 19.91 -6.46
C LEU A 622 -16.06 18.59 -6.76
N GLY A 623 -16.72 18.03 -5.78
CA GLY A 623 -17.57 16.86 -5.97
C GLY A 623 -18.93 17.06 -5.30
N LEU A 624 -19.97 16.62 -5.97
CA LEU A 624 -21.34 16.61 -5.48
C LEU A 624 -21.95 15.26 -5.84
N GLY A 625 -22.59 14.59 -4.89
CA GLY A 625 -23.31 13.38 -5.21
C GLY A 625 -24.49 13.12 -4.30
N TYR A 626 -25.42 12.32 -4.80
CA TYR A 626 -26.63 11.98 -4.09
C TYR A 626 -27.11 10.57 -4.41
N ALA A 627 -27.51 9.84 -3.38
CA ALA A 627 -28.11 8.53 -3.52
C ALA A 627 -29.65 8.62 -3.51
N PHE A 628 -30.27 8.44 -4.66
CA PHE A 628 -31.72 8.38 -4.86
C PHE A 628 -32.25 6.99 -4.44
N LYS A 629 -32.32 6.72 -3.15
CA LYS A 629 -32.70 5.39 -2.59
C LYS A 629 -34.15 5.02 -2.86
N GLN A 630 -35.03 5.98 -3.10
CA GLN A 630 -36.51 5.78 -3.21
C GLN A 630 -37.02 5.66 -4.65
N LEU A 631 -36.13 5.59 -5.64
CA LEU A 631 -36.58 5.38 -7.02
C LEU A 631 -37.18 3.97 -7.16
N PRO A 632 -38.42 3.86 -7.71
CA PRO A 632 -39.18 2.60 -7.68
C PRO A 632 -38.56 1.51 -8.55
N VAL A 633 -37.84 1.85 -9.60
CA VAL A 633 -37.25 0.91 -10.56
C VAL A 633 -35.84 0.52 -10.14
N ALA A 634 -35.01 1.51 -9.83
CA ALA A 634 -33.61 1.30 -9.48
C ALA A 634 -33.10 2.43 -8.57
N PRO A 635 -32.78 2.17 -7.30
CA PRO A 635 -31.97 3.09 -6.52
C PRO A 635 -30.72 3.48 -7.33
N THR A 636 -30.47 4.77 -7.42
CA THR A 636 -29.40 5.31 -8.28
C THR A 636 -28.55 6.30 -7.52
N ILE A 637 -27.23 6.18 -7.67
CA ILE A 637 -26.26 7.14 -7.15
C ILE A 637 -25.81 8.00 -8.33
N LEU A 638 -25.91 9.31 -8.16
CA LEU A 638 -25.35 10.30 -9.09
C LEU A 638 -24.15 10.96 -8.45
N ASP A 639 -23.04 10.95 -9.13
CA ASP A 639 -21.81 11.64 -8.77
C ASP A 639 -21.43 12.63 -9.85
N LEU A 640 -21.16 13.87 -9.45
CA LEU A 640 -20.69 14.94 -10.30
C LEU A 640 -19.33 15.40 -9.77
N GLY A 641 -18.34 15.45 -10.63
CA GLY A 641 -17.01 15.95 -10.31
C GLY A 641 -16.58 17.05 -11.26
N PHE A 642 -15.96 18.06 -10.72
CA PHE A 642 -15.26 19.10 -11.47
C PHE A 642 -13.86 19.26 -10.90
N ARG A 643 -12.87 19.32 -11.76
CA ARG A 643 -11.47 19.58 -11.39
C ARG A 643 -10.89 20.58 -12.37
N THR A 644 -10.17 21.53 -11.84
CA THR A 644 -9.32 22.42 -12.64
C THR A 644 -7.93 22.45 -12.06
N GLU A 645 -6.94 22.55 -12.93
CA GLU A 645 -5.54 22.62 -12.58
C GLU A 645 -4.88 23.65 -13.50
N HIS A 646 -4.09 24.52 -12.92
CA HIS A 646 -3.25 25.44 -13.64
C HIS A 646 -1.80 25.15 -13.28
N TYR A 647 -0.97 24.88 -14.27
CA TYR A 647 0.46 24.70 -14.13
C TYR A 647 1.17 25.83 -14.85
N TYR A 648 2.05 26.52 -14.15
CA TYR A 648 2.85 27.63 -14.67
C TYR A 648 4.31 27.45 -14.33
N GLU A 649 5.20 27.61 -15.33
CA GLU A 649 6.65 27.66 -15.13
C GLU A 649 7.25 28.73 -16.01
N GLU A 650 8.08 29.59 -15.42
CA GLU A 650 8.90 30.58 -16.12
C GLU A 650 10.39 30.31 -15.88
N ARG A 651 11.18 30.52 -16.92
CA ARG A 651 12.64 30.40 -16.88
C ARG A 651 13.29 31.65 -17.48
N GLN A 652 14.59 31.88 -17.16
CA GLN A 652 15.36 32.93 -17.76
C GLN A 652 15.59 32.66 -19.25
N GLU A 653 15.35 33.65 -20.10
CA GLU A 653 15.66 33.56 -21.53
C GLU A 653 17.19 33.51 -21.75
N ALA A 654 17.66 32.55 -22.57
CA ALA A 654 19.08 32.31 -22.82
C ALA A 654 19.82 33.53 -23.44
N LEU A 655 19.10 34.45 -24.08
CA LEU A 655 19.64 35.64 -24.76
C LEU A 655 19.47 36.93 -23.96
N ALA A 656 18.71 36.95 -22.90
CA ALA A 656 18.42 38.11 -22.09
C ALA A 656 18.64 37.83 -20.61
N ALA A 657 19.79 38.13 -20.06
CA ALA A 657 20.23 37.81 -18.69
C ALA A 657 19.31 38.31 -17.54
N THR A 658 18.24 39.02 -17.84
CA THR A 658 17.34 39.59 -16.83
C THR A 658 15.86 39.35 -17.09
N ARG A 659 15.50 38.68 -18.20
CA ARG A 659 14.09 38.45 -18.55
C ARG A 659 13.68 37.02 -18.26
N MET A 660 12.64 36.86 -17.45
CA MET A 660 11.92 35.60 -17.26
C MET A 660 10.83 35.49 -18.33
N ALA A 661 10.69 34.31 -18.92
CA ALA A 661 9.64 34.01 -19.88
C ALA A 661 8.93 32.71 -19.52
N PRO A 662 7.60 32.59 -19.73
CA PRO A 662 6.88 31.39 -19.50
C PRO A 662 7.39 30.26 -20.41
N THR A 663 7.77 29.17 -19.82
CA THR A 663 8.18 27.93 -20.51
C THR A 663 7.00 26.97 -20.60
N TYR A 664 6.16 26.96 -19.57
CA TYR A 664 4.90 26.22 -19.51
C TYR A 664 3.84 27.12 -18.90
N ASP A 665 2.65 27.07 -19.46
CA ASP A 665 1.46 27.73 -18.95
C ASP A 665 0.27 26.90 -19.45
N ASP A 666 -0.18 26.00 -18.60
CA ASP A 666 -1.12 24.95 -18.96
C ASP A 666 -2.34 25.02 -18.05
N ASN A 667 -3.52 25.10 -18.66
CA ASN A 667 -4.78 24.92 -17.96
C ASN A 667 -5.37 23.55 -18.27
N ASN A 668 -5.72 22.82 -17.24
CA ASN A 668 -6.36 21.51 -17.34
C ASN A 668 -7.71 21.56 -16.62
N SER A 669 -8.79 21.22 -17.29
CA SER A 669 -10.12 21.14 -16.72
C SER A 669 -10.76 19.79 -16.98
N ASN A 670 -11.36 19.21 -15.96
CA ASN A 670 -12.01 17.90 -16.04
C ASN A 670 -13.42 17.97 -15.45
N VAL A 671 -14.38 17.42 -16.17
CA VAL A 671 -15.75 17.21 -15.69
C VAL A 671 -16.05 15.73 -15.71
N THR A 672 -16.56 15.20 -14.62
CA THR A 672 -16.97 13.79 -14.51
C THR A 672 -18.42 13.68 -14.10
N ILE A 673 -19.13 12.72 -14.68
CA ILE A 673 -20.49 12.35 -14.32
C ILE A 673 -20.53 10.83 -14.19
N SER A 674 -21.01 10.32 -13.06
CA SER A 674 -21.17 8.88 -12.85
C SER A 674 -22.57 8.58 -12.34
N LEU A 675 -23.19 7.56 -12.92
CA LEU A 675 -24.48 7.03 -12.52
C LEU A 675 -24.32 5.54 -12.20
N ILE A 676 -24.65 5.16 -10.98
CA ILE A 676 -24.64 3.76 -10.54
C ILE A 676 -26.05 3.39 -10.15
N SER A 677 -26.66 2.42 -10.84
CA SER A 677 -28.03 1.99 -10.60
C SER A 677 -28.10 0.51 -10.24
N LYS A 678 -28.86 0.18 -9.21
CA LYS A 678 -29.12 -1.20 -8.75
C LYS A 678 -30.61 -1.48 -8.89
N PHE A 679 -30.97 -2.41 -9.77
CA PHE A 679 -32.36 -2.68 -10.09
C PHE A 679 -33.06 -3.48 -9.00
N ASN A 680 -34.27 -3.08 -8.61
CA ASN A 680 -35.03 -3.75 -7.56
C ASN A 680 -35.65 -5.09 -8.02
N SER A 681 -36.07 -5.15 -9.30
CA SER A 681 -36.76 -6.32 -9.89
C SER A 681 -35.79 -7.32 -10.55
N LEU A 682 -34.56 -6.90 -10.82
CA LEU A 682 -33.53 -7.72 -11.48
C LEU A 682 -32.26 -7.65 -10.66
N PRO A 683 -31.51 -8.75 -10.53
CA PRO A 683 -30.21 -8.75 -9.89
C PRO A 683 -29.14 -8.11 -10.80
N LEU A 684 -29.43 -6.94 -11.32
CA LEU A 684 -28.63 -6.15 -12.24
C LEU A 684 -28.12 -4.88 -11.56
N LYS A 685 -26.83 -4.63 -11.68
CA LYS A 685 -26.18 -3.35 -11.37
C LYS A 685 -25.63 -2.77 -12.67
N THR A 686 -25.85 -1.49 -12.90
CA THR A 686 -25.28 -0.77 -14.05
C THR A 686 -24.49 0.43 -13.59
N GLN A 687 -23.45 0.74 -14.34
CA GLN A 687 -22.65 1.96 -14.14
C GLN A 687 -22.45 2.63 -15.49
N ILE A 688 -22.69 3.93 -15.51
CA ILE A 688 -22.43 4.80 -16.66
C ILE A 688 -21.51 5.90 -16.12
N SER A 689 -20.35 6.05 -16.71
CA SER A 689 -19.43 7.13 -16.34
C SER A 689 -19.00 7.87 -17.59
N PHE A 690 -19.02 9.18 -17.48
CA PHE A 690 -18.59 10.10 -18.52
C PHE A 690 -17.54 11.02 -17.91
N SER A 691 -16.43 11.24 -18.61
CA SER A 691 -15.49 12.28 -18.24
C SER A 691 -14.99 13.03 -19.48
N TYR A 692 -14.90 14.32 -19.34
CA TYR A 692 -14.34 15.21 -20.36
C TYR A 692 -13.21 16.01 -19.74
N ASN A 693 -12.02 15.91 -20.31
CA ASN A 693 -10.85 16.65 -19.92
C ASN A 693 -10.40 17.55 -21.06
N ARG A 694 -10.12 18.83 -20.76
CA ARG A 694 -9.54 19.80 -21.71
C ARG A 694 -8.25 20.34 -21.13
N GLN A 695 -7.19 20.29 -21.91
CA GLN A 695 -5.90 20.87 -21.62
C GLN A 695 -5.59 21.96 -22.63
N GLU A 696 -5.37 23.16 -22.15
CA GLU A 696 -4.97 24.32 -22.91
C GLU A 696 -3.50 24.60 -22.65
N LEU A 697 -2.64 24.45 -23.66
CA LEU A 697 -1.22 24.72 -23.62
C LEU A 697 -0.99 26.15 -24.12
N LEU A 698 -1.05 27.13 -23.22
CA LEU A 698 -1.08 28.54 -23.57
C LEU A 698 0.21 29.03 -24.24
N VAL A 699 1.38 28.48 -23.88
CA VAL A 699 2.66 28.84 -24.50
C VAL A 699 2.77 28.39 -25.95
N SER A 700 2.29 27.20 -26.27
CA SER A 700 2.28 26.62 -27.62
C SER A 700 1.02 26.95 -28.40
N ASN A 701 0.02 27.57 -27.78
CA ASN A 701 -1.31 27.85 -28.32
C ASN A 701 -1.98 26.59 -28.90
N GLN A 702 -1.95 25.51 -28.15
CA GLN A 702 -2.52 24.22 -28.52
C GLN A 702 -3.60 23.80 -27.53
N ASP A 703 -4.67 23.21 -28.05
CA ASP A 703 -5.73 22.62 -27.26
C ASP A 703 -5.71 21.10 -27.43
N LYS A 704 -5.82 20.38 -26.31
CA LYS A 704 -6.04 18.93 -26.29
C LYS A 704 -7.28 18.61 -25.49
N SER A 705 -8.07 17.69 -25.98
CA SER A 705 -9.22 17.19 -25.22
C SER A 705 -9.23 15.66 -25.17
N ASN A 706 -9.81 15.16 -24.10
CA ASN A 706 -9.97 13.74 -23.87
C ASN A 706 -11.40 13.46 -23.39
N LEU A 707 -12.12 12.66 -24.16
CA LEU A 707 -13.47 12.23 -23.84
C LEU A 707 -13.43 10.75 -23.48
N ASN A 708 -13.94 10.40 -22.29
CA ASN A 708 -14.09 9.02 -21.87
C ASN A 708 -15.55 8.71 -21.58
N LEU A 709 -16.02 7.59 -22.10
CA LEU A 709 -17.33 7.02 -21.80
C LEU A 709 -17.13 5.58 -21.35
N MET A 710 -17.70 5.22 -20.21
CA MET A 710 -17.71 3.85 -19.71
C MET A 710 -19.16 3.42 -19.46
N LEU A 711 -19.51 2.24 -19.97
CA LEU A 711 -20.77 1.56 -19.73
C LEU A 711 -20.46 0.19 -19.14
N ARG A 712 -20.99 -0.12 -17.98
CA ARG A 712 -20.79 -1.41 -17.33
C ARG A 712 -22.10 -1.98 -16.85
N GLY A 713 -22.29 -3.27 -17.05
CA GLY A 713 -23.40 -4.05 -16.52
C GLY A 713 -22.90 -5.30 -15.80
N GLU A 714 -23.41 -5.56 -14.62
CA GLU A 714 -23.10 -6.73 -13.79
C GLU A 714 -24.41 -7.40 -13.40
N TYR A 715 -24.52 -8.69 -13.63
CA TYR A 715 -25.71 -9.47 -13.34
C TYR A 715 -25.39 -10.58 -12.34
N ARG A 716 -26.18 -10.73 -11.28
CA ARG A 716 -25.98 -11.72 -10.24
C ARG A 716 -26.90 -12.92 -10.44
N LEU A 717 -26.31 -14.08 -10.61
CA LEU A 717 -27.00 -15.36 -10.83
C LEU A 717 -26.85 -16.29 -9.64
N PHE A 718 -27.85 -17.12 -9.40
CA PHE A 718 -27.82 -18.21 -8.41
C PHE A 718 -27.42 -17.74 -7.00
N LYS A 719 -27.99 -16.61 -6.52
CA LYS A 719 -27.66 -16.02 -5.21
C LYS A 719 -26.16 -15.71 -5.06
N ASP A 720 -25.63 -14.97 -6.02
CA ASP A 720 -24.24 -14.52 -6.08
C ASP A 720 -23.19 -15.63 -6.35
N LEU A 721 -23.63 -16.84 -6.75
CA LEU A 721 -22.70 -17.89 -7.16
C LEU A 721 -21.96 -17.53 -8.44
N LEU A 722 -22.63 -16.86 -9.38
CA LEU A 722 -22.09 -16.43 -10.65
C LEU A 722 -22.45 -14.96 -10.89
N GLN A 723 -21.44 -14.17 -11.29
CA GLN A 723 -21.58 -12.75 -11.57
C GLN A 723 -20.92 -12.44 -12.93
N PRO A 724 -21.63 -12.67 -14.06
CA PRO A 724 -21.19 -12.17 -15.35
C PRO A 724 -21.29 -10.65 -15.39
N TRP A 725 -20.30 -10.03 -16.05
CA TRP A 725 -20.31 -8.60 -16.28
C TRP A 725 -19.75 -8.28 -17.67
N ALA A 726 -20.16 -7.14 -18.20
CA ALA A 726 -19.65 -6.59 -19.43
C ALA A 726 -19.35 -5.11 -19.23
N GLU A 727 -18.25 -4.65 -19.78
CA GLU A 727 -17.83 -3.26 -19.77
C GLU A 727 -17.43 -2.84 -21.18
N PHE A 728 -17.95 -1.71 -21.61
CA PHE A 728 -17.49 -1.00 -22.79
C PHE A 728 -16.92 0.34 -22.34
N ARG A 729 -15.73 0.65 -22.82
CA ARG A 729 -15.08 1.95 -22.58
C ARG A 729 -14.58 2.48 -23.93
N THR A 730 -14.85 3.75 -24.18
CA THR A 730 -14.23 4.47 -25.29
C THR A 730 -13.54 5.72 -24.77
N THR A 731 -12.36 5.96 -25.30
CA THR A 731 -11.54 7.14 -25.02
C THR A 731 -11.16 7.78 -26.33
N SER A 732 -11.52 9.02 -26.52
CA SER A 732 -11.13 9.82 -27.69
C SER A 732 -10.24 10.95 -27.24
N LEU A 733 -9.03 11.00 -27.79
CA LEU A 733 -8.06 12.08 -27.63
C LEU A 733 -8.08 12.91 -28.91
N SER A 734 -8.30 14.19 -28.77
CA SER A 734 -8.28 15.15 -29.90
C SER A 734 -7.35 16.30 -29.58
N GLY A 735 -6.47 16.64 -30.49
CA GLY A 735 -5.57 17.78 -30.43
C GLY A 735 -5.38 18.39 -31.80
N ASP A 736 -4.66 19.51 -31.89
CA ASP A 736 -4.45 20.25 -33.15
C ASP A 736 -3.68 19.45 -34.21
N GLN A 737 -2.96 18.39 -33.82
CA GLN A 737 -2.08 17.63 -34.70
C GLN A 737 -2.30 16.11 -34.62
N ASP A 738 -3.05 15.61 -33.62
CA ASP A 738 -3.25 14.17 -33.42
C ASP A 738 -4.67 13.88 -32.94
N SER A 739 -5.36 12.97 -33.61
CA SER A 739 -6.62 12.39 -33.16
C SER A 739 -6.45 10.89 -32.95
N GLN A 740 -6.70 10.45 -31.74
CA GLN A 740 -6.51 9.04 -31.33
C GLN A 740 -7.75 8.54 -30.61
N SER A 741 -8.09 7.27 -30.81
CA SER A 741 -9.14 6.64 -30.04
C SER A 741 -8.74 5.25 -29.52
N TYR A 742 -9.29 4.92 -28.36
CA TYR A 742 -9.15 3.64 -27.69
C TYR A 742 -10.54 3.11 -27.37
N ASP A 743 -10.89 1.98 -27.94
CA ASP A 743 -12.11 1.26 -27.59
C ASP A 743 -11.77 -0.03 -26.85
N PHE A 744 -12.41 -0.24 -25.73
CA PHE A 744 -12.24 -1.43 -24.91
C PHE A 744 -13.59 -2.12 -24.74
N LEU A 745 -13.63 -3.40 -25.00
CA LEU A 745 -14.74 -4.27 -24.63
C LEU A 745 -14.20 -5.35 -23.71
N THR A 746 -14.70 -5.43 -22.50
CA THR A 746 -14.32 -6.48 -21.56
C THR A 746 -15.54 -7.28 -21.15
N LEU A 747 -15.43 -8.60 -21.25
CA LEU A 747 -16.41 -9.55 -20.74
C LEU A 747 -15.79 -10.30 -19.58
N GLY A 748 -16.45 -10.39 -18.46
CA GLY A 748 -15.93 -11.06 -17.29
C GLY A 748 -16.97 -11.93 -16.60
N LEU A 749 -16.47 -12.88 -15.85
CA LEU A 749 -17.26 -13.77 -15.01
C LEU A 749 -16.55 -13.92 -13.67
N GLN A 750 -17.25 -13.66 -12.60
CA GLN A 750 -16.83 -14.01 -11.25
C GLN A 750 -17.72 -15.14 -10.74
N ALA A 751 -17.11 -16.12 -10.09
CA ALA A 751 -17.80 -17.26 -9.52
C ALA A 751 -17.31 -17.54 -8.09
N THR A 752 -18.22 -17.87 -7.19
CA THR A 752 -17.95 -18.30 -5.82
C THR A 752 -18.51 -19.69 -5.57
N PRO A 753 -17.92 -20.75 -6.22
CA PRO A 753 -18.51 -22.08 -6.25
C PRO A 753 -18.56 -22.77 -4.89
N LEU A 754 -17.67 -22.39 -3.99
CA LEU A 754 -17.60 -22.87 -2.60
C LEU A 754 -17.45 -21.68 -1.67
N PRO A 755 -17.83 -21.81 -0.39
CA PRO A 755 -17.47 -20.80 0.60
C PRO A 755 -15.96 -20.54 0.56
N ASP A 756 -15.58 -19.27 0.61
CA ASP A 756 -14.16 -18.86 0.61
C ASP A 756 -13.37 -19.16 -0.67
N THR A 757 -14.04 -19.56 -1.78
CA THR A 757 -13.43 -19.74 -3.11
C THR A 757 -13.94 -18.65 -4.07
N ASN A 758 -13.03 -17.93 -4.71
CA ASN A 758 -13.35 -16.97 -5.75
C ASN A 758 -12.57 -17.31 -7.03
N ILE A 759 -13.29 -17.40 -8.14
CA ILE A 759 -12.73 -17.58 -9.48
C ILE A 759 -13.20 -16.40 -10.31
N ALA A 760 -12.26 -15.64 -10.86
CA ALA A 760 -12.60 -14.55 -11.77
C ALA A 760 -11.86 -14.74 -13.09
N THR A 761 -12.58 -14.57 -14.20
CA THR A 761 -12.00 -14.56 -15.53
C THR A 761 -12.53 -13.38 -16.33
N SER A 762 -11.69 -12.80 -17.15
CA SER A 762 -12.11 -11.74 -18.09
C SER A 762 -11.38 -11.84 -19.41
N LEU A 763 -12.07 -11.45 -20.47
CA LEU A 763 -11.55 -11.35 -21.81
C LEU A 763 -11.78 -9.91 -22.29
N GLY A 764 -10.70 -9.20 -22.54
CA GLY A 764 -10.70 -7.81 -22.96
C GLY A 764 -10.21 -7.70 -24.42
N TRP A 765 -10.92 -6.93 -25.22
CA TRP A 765 -10.47 -6.47 -26.54
C TRP A 765 -10.19 -4.99 -26.48
N LYS A 766 -9.06 -4.58 -27.03
CA LYS A 766 -8.67 -3.19 -27.18
C LYS A 766 -8.47 -2.93 -28.68
N LEU A 767 -9.10 -1.87 -29.16
CA LEU A 767 -8.88 -1.30 -30.48
C LEU A 767 -8.20 0.05 -30.28
N TYR A 768 -7.11 0.26 -30.95
CA TYR A 768 -6.44 1.55 -31.01
C TYR A 768 -6.45 2.05 -32.45
N SER A 769 -6.89 3.28 -32.64
CA SER A 769 -6.79 3.98 -33.91
C SER A 769 -6.18 5.36 -33.74
N ASN A 770 -5.36 5.73 -34.70
CA ASN A 770 -4.78 7.05 -34.86
C ASN A 770 -5.11 7.53 -36.28
N ASP A 771 -5.84 8.63 -36.39
CA ASP A 771 -6.32 9.13 -37.68
C ASP A 771 -5.20 9.72 -38.54
N ASP A 772 -4.08 10.12 -37.90
CA ASP A 772 -2.95 10.76 -38.60
C ASP A 772 -1.83 9.76 -38.96
N GLN A 773 -1.84 8.57 -38.36
CA GLN A 773 -0.81 7.55 -38.52
C GLN A 773 -1.40 6.14 -38.54
N ASP A 774 -1.99 5.74 -39.65
CA ASP A 774 -2.61 4.41 -39.84
C ASP A 774 -1.65 3.23 -39.54
N GLU A 775 -0.34 3.45 -39.71
CA GLU A 775 0.70 2.44 -39.45
C GLU A 775 0.79 2.00 -38.00
N VAL A 776 0.33 2.83 -37.03
CA VAL A 776 0.36 2.51 -35.60
C VAL A 776 -0.93 1.88 -35.10
N ASN A 777 -1.98 1.78 -35.92
CA ASN A 777 -3.25 1.18 -35.53
C ASN A 777 -3.08 -0.30 -35.19
N TYR A 778 -3.62 -0.73 -34.06
CA TYR A 778 -3.56 -2.12 -33.63
C TYR A 778 -4.81 -2.56 -32.87
N ASN A 779 -4.99 -3.87 -32.80
CA ASN A 779 -5.93 -4.50 -31.86
C ASN A 779 -5.18 -5.45 -30.93
N SER A 780 -5.69 -5.60 -29.73
CA SER A 780 -5.13 -6.55 -28.78
C SER A 780 -6.22 -7.26 -28.00
N VAL A 781 -5.89 -8.46 -27.57
CA VAL A 781 -6.74 -9.29 -26.72
C VAL A 781 -5.99 -9.64 -25.46
N THR A 782 -6.62 -9.45 -24.31
CA THR A 782 -6.08 -9.81 -23.01
C THR A 782 -7.03 -10.79 -22.34
N TRP A 783 -6.55 -11.96 -21.97
CA TRP A 783 -7.28 -12.89 -21.12
C TRP A 783 -6.64 -12.96 -19.76
N ARG A 784 -7.48 -12.85 -18.72
CA ARG A 784 -7.07 -12.92 -17.31
C ARG A 784 -7.85 -14.00 -16.60
N LEU A 785 -7.19 -14.76 -15.76
CA LEU A 785 -7.81 -15.73 -14.85
C LEU A 785 -7.17 -15.58 -13.48
N THR A 786 -8.00 -15.51 -12.45
CA THR A 786 -7.56 -15.52 -11.05
C THR A 786 -8.37 -16.53 -10.25
N LEU A 787 -7.70 -17.25 -9.38
CA LEU A 787 -8.26 -18.17 -8.42
C LEU A 787 -7.81 -17.74 -7.02
N SER A 788 -8.73 -17.64 -6.09
CA SER A 788 -8.45 -17.35 -4.69
C SER A 788 -9.23 -18.31 -3.81
N GLN A 789 -8.55 -18.97 -2.87
CA GLN A 789 -9.12 -19.89 -1.90
C GLN A 789 -8.63 -19.52 -0.51
N ARG A 790 -9.55 -19.41 0.45
CA ARG A 790 -9.24 -19.30 1.88
C ARG A 790 -9.52 -20.63 2.58
N PHE A 791 -8.81 -20.90 3.65
CA PHE A 791 -9.00 -22.12 4.46
C PHE A 791 -8.62 -21.90 5.92
#